data_bc71c8f12d393b95ca4b728ab3c46876
#
_entry.id   bc71c8f12d393b95ca4b728ab3c46876
#
_cell.length_a   1.000
_cell.length_b   1.000
_cell.length_c   1.000
_cell.angle_alpha   90.00
_cell.angle_beta   90.00
_cell.angle_gamma   90.00
#
_symmetry.space_group_name_H-M   'P 1'
#
loop_
_entity.id
_entity.type
_entity.pdbx_description
1 polymer ?
#
loop_
_entity_poly.entity_id
_entity_poly.type
_entity_poly.pdbx_seq_one_letter_code
_entity_poly.pdbx_strand_id
1 'polypeptide(L)'
;MQKKVAAVLLVWVCVSVAAPPPVIGIDSLSMNAIKAGMDAQGMRVDELGFFKQWAVDSFFRLKVIDRLLDHPLDVVAYTESTAARTIALESLPAGKMLDEWRVIDCGIKPGDSARLWREVQTAARASAAGTELLPKALGQSINLLLGSYAVGDKYLKQAVAGLSPYELDGLLGEAPDFWKDEDDSVEKSFSGKLHREFGRDYDTSRVFKLETLTVYARKLDRHALAMSGLAVTMAATEARRLLASSPVPSRHENETRTAPGVDGAVYFHTETPWGTVIVGADGDNVYHNDCCIIIDLGGNDRYMNRAGGAVGIGLGDSPHSGTVPGPFSTVIDVAGDDCYFSDRLFSQGAALFGAGVLIDCAGDDVYRGSHYTQGASIFGTGLLWDMAGTDLYEAGFFAQGAADFGVALLADNSGNDSYRCWCYGQGFASTWAAGTLADFAGNDVYTAGGKYLHVPLLPHEYRSFSHGFALGRRPDAGGGVALLCDRSGNDFYDGEVFCEGTSYWYSLGMLWDGTGYDHYTAAQYTQGAGIHLSIGVLIDEEGCDSYMTRLGPAQGQGHDFSVGALVDRKGDDYYCCSGGQGIGLTNSAAFLIDEDGNDCYVTQDSLLGQGSSNWARGFGGMGLFVDLAGTDKYSQRNVATERAFWTKGTYGSGLDYDRPASVENFEPDVDTSTASLDTVITAPVESIFKTASMWRVGNIVKKV
;
A
#
# COMPACT_ATOMS: atom_id res chain seq x y z
N MET A 1 59.51 -15.77 -11.51
CA MET A 1 58.85 -16.08 -10.24
C MET A 1 58.41 -14.78 -9.61
N GLN A 2 57.20 -14.31 -9.86
CA GLN A 2 56.59 -13.25 -9.12
C GLN A 2 55.11 -13.66 -8.93
N LYS A 3 54.77 -13.99 -7.67
CA LYS A 3 53.39 -14.28 -7.27
C LYS A 3 52.61 -12.97 -7.29
N LYS A 4 51.63 -12.83 -8.14
CA LYS A 4 50.60 -11.81 -8.02
C LYS A 4 49.61 -12.30 -6.97
N VAL A 5 49.61 -11.66 -5.82
CA VAL A 5 48.56 -11.76 -4.81
C VAL A 5 47.47 -10.82 -5.30
N ALA A 6 46.36 -11.36 -5.74
CA ALA A 6 45.14 -10.60 -5.96
C ALA A 6 44.54 -10.35 -4.56
N ALA A 7 44.58 -9.12 -4.11
CA ALA A 7 43.83 -8.67 -2.96
C ALA A 7 42.37 -8.48 -3.43
N VAL A 8 41.51 -9.40 -3.06
CA VAL A 8 40.04 -9.21 -3.14
C VAL A 8 39.72 -8.22 -2.02
N LEU A 9 39.47 -6.97 -2.38
CA LEU A 9 38.83 -6.02 -1.50
C LEU A 9 37.37 -6.50 -1.31
N LEU A 10 37.10 -7.19 -0.20
CA LEU A 10 35.77 -7.28 0.34
C LEU A 10 35.37 -5.86 0.79
N VAL A 11 34.65 -5.15 -0.03
CA VAL A 11 33.90 -3.98 0.40
C VAL A 11 32.74 -4.52 1.23
N TRP A 12 32.91 -4.55 2.54
CA TRP A 12 31.81 -4.57 3.46
C TRP A 12 31.11 -3.22 3.29
N VAL A 13 30.09 -3.14 2.47
CA VAL A 13 29.10 -2.10 2.60
C VAL A 13 28.37 -2.42 3.91
N CYS A 14 28.83 -1.81 4.99
CA CYS A 14 27.97 -1.61 6.14
C CYS A 14 26.88 -0.66 5.64
N VAL A 15 25.78 -1.18 5.15
CA VAL A 15 24.53 -0.43 5.10
C VAL A 15 24.23 -0.15 6.57
N SER A 16 24.54 1.05 7.01
CA SER A 16 24.03 1.55 8.27
C SER A 16 22.53 1.67 8.06
N VAL A 17 21.76 0.71 8.53
CA VAL A 17 20.30 0.87 8.61
C VAL A 17 20.10 2.17 9.38
N ALA A 18 19.60 3.19 8.68
CA ALA A 18 19.28 4.46 9.30
C ALA A 18 18.29 4.20 10.45
N ALA A 19 18.42 4.92 11.52
CA ALA A 19 17.44 4.81 12.60
C ALA A 19 16.06 5.21 12.00
N PRO A 20 14.97 4.50 12.36
CA PRO A 20 13.65 4.88 11.90
C PRO A 20 13.34 6.33 12.32
N PRO A 21 12.60 7.07 11.50
CA PRO A 21 12.23 8.44 11.81
C PRO A 21 11.48 8.51 13.14
N PRO A 22 11.60 9.62 13.88
CA PRO A 22 10.84 9.80 15.11
C PRO A 22 9.34 9.89 14.78
N VAL A 23 8.50 9.34 15.62
CA VAL A 23 7.05 9.57 15.57
C VAL A 23 6.74 10.84 16.34
N ILE A 24 6.46 11.92 15.64
CA ILE A 24 6.22 13.25 16.21
C ILE A 24 4.71 13.42 16.48
N GLY A 25 3.86 12.94 15.57
CA GLY A 25 2.43 13.21 15.57
C GLY A 25 2.16 14.71 15.36
N ILE A 26 1.04 15.18 15.87
CA ILE A 26 0.76 16.62 15.96
C ILE A 26 1.49 17.16 17.17
N ASP A 27 2.49 17.98 16.97
CA ASP A 27 3.29 18.57 18.03
C ASP A 27 2.49 19.55 18.91
N SER A 28 3.09 20.08 19.96
CA SER A 28 2.37 20.97 20.89
C SER A 28 2.02 22.33 20.27
N LEU A 29 2.79 22.83 19.30
CA LEU A 29 2.49 24.10 18.62
C LEU A 29 1.36 23.90 17.62
N SER A 30 1.46 22.92 16.74
CA SER A 30 0.40 22.54 15.80
C SER A 30 -0.91 22.23 16.54
N MET A 31 -0.82 21.52 17.68
CA MET A 31 -2.01 21.25 18.52
C MET A 31 -2.63 22.51 19.12
N ASN A 32 -1.82 23.48 19.52
CA ASN A 32 -2.34 24.75 20.04
C ASN A 32 -2.99 25.56 18.92
N ALA A 33 -2.40 25.59 17.72
CA ALA A 33 -2.98 26.24 16.55
C ALA A 33 -4.34 25.60 16.16
N ILE A 34 -4.40 24.27 16.11
CA ILE A 34 -5.64 23.51 15.87
C ILE A 34 -6.70 23.86 16.91
N LYS A 35 -6.35 23.87 18.19
CA LYS A 35 -7.29 24.27 19.27
C LYS A 35 -7.77 25.69 19.10
N ALA A 36 -6.89 26.65 18.83
CA ALA A 36 -7.28 28.03 18.60
C ALA A 36 -8.26 28.17 17.43
N GLY A 37 -8.00 27.48 16.32
CA GLY A 37 -8.89 27.45 15.15
C GLY A 37 -10.26 26.85 15.48
N MET A 38 -10.31 25.77 16.25
CA MET A 38 -11.53 25.11 16.66
C MET A 38 -12.33 25.93 17.69
N ASP A 39 -11.65 26.49 18.70
CA ASP A 39 -12.26 27.31 19.74
C ASP A 39 -12.92 28.56 19.14
N ALA A 40 -12.31 29.18 18.13
CA ALA A 40 -12.90 30.30 17.40
C ALA A 40 -14.20 29.95 16.68
N GLN A 41 -14.42 28.67 16.36
CA GLN A 41 -15.65 28.14 15.80
C GLN A 41 -16.61 27.55 16.83
N GLY A 42 -16.29 27.68 18.13
CA GLY A 42 -17.06 27.10 19.21
C GLY A 42 -17.01 25.56 19.29
N MET A 43 -15.96 24.96 18.77
CA MET A 43 -15.73 23.50 18.78
C MET A 43 -14.59 23.12 19.73
N ARG A 44 -14.59 21.88 20.18
CA ARG A 44 -13.55 21.33 21.05
C ARG A 44 -12.99 20.05 20.46
N VAL A 45 -11.71 19.79 20.71
CA VAL A 45 -11.01 18.59 20.20
C VAL A 45 -11.68 17.29 20.62
N ASP A 46 -12.23 17.21 21.84
CA ASP A 46 -12.92 16.03 22.34
C ASP A 46 -14.33 15.82 21.72
N GLU A 47 -14.78 16.75 20.89
CA GLU A 47 -16.02 16.63 20.13
C GLU A 47 -15.79 16.07 18.71
N LEU A 48 -14.55 15.95 18.26
CA LEU A 48 -14.22 15.33 16.97
C LEU A 48 -14.52 13.83 17.00
N GLY A 49 -15.09 13.33 15.90
CA GLY A 49 -15.39 11.93 15.72
C GLY A 49 -16.63 11.71 14.87
N PHE A 50 -16.79 10.50 14.33
CA PHE A 50 -17.87 10.19 13.39
C PHE A 50 -18.69 8.98 13.79
N PHE A 51 -20.00 9.04 13.51
CA PHE A 51 -20.88 7.88 13.63
C PHE A 51 -20.61 6.87 12.51
N LYS A 52 -20.35 5.62 12.89
CA LYS A 52 -19.92 4.54 12.00
C LYS A 52 -20.97 3.44 11.75
N GLN A 53 -22.15 3.60 12.34
CA GLN A 53 -23.13 2.49 12.46
C GLN A 53 -24.07 2.34 11.26
N TRP A 54 -23.93 3.14 10.24
CA TRP A 54 -24.98 3.27 9.25
C TRP A 54 -24.63 2.79 7.86
N ALA A 55 -23.43 2.33 7.62
CA ALA A 55 -23.08 2.11 6.23
C ALA A 55 -22.52 0.74 5.93
N VAL A 56 -21.70 0.18 6.78
CA VAL A 56 -21.12 -1.14 6.51
C VAL A 56 -21.24 -2.08 7.70
N ASP A 57 -21.30 -3.35 7.38
CA ASP A 57 -21.26 -4.41 8.37
C ASP A 57 -19.95 -4.34 9.17
N SER A 58 -20.08 -4.39 10.50
CA SER A 58 -18.94 -4.33 11.41
C SER A 58 -17.91 -5.44 11.20
N PHE A 59 -18.29 -6.55 10.57
CA PHE A 59 -17.38 -7.66 10.28
C PHE A 59 -16.24 -7.26 9.34
N PHE A 60 -16.51 -6.39 8.37
CA PHE A 60 -15.51 -5.93 7.41
C PHE A 60 -14.91 -4.56 7.74
N ARG A 61 -15.23 -3.98 8.91
CA ARG A 61 -14.59 -2.76 9.38
C ARG A 61 -13.33 -3.10 10.17
N LEU A 62 -12.22 -2.49 9.84
CA LEU A 62 -10.98 -2.62 10.59
C LEU A 62 -11.01 -1.72 11.83
N LYS A 63 -10.60 -2.26 12.99
CA LYS A 63 -10.62 -1.53 14.26
C LYS A 63 -9.76 -0.27 14.24
N VAL A 64 -8.67 -0.28 13.50
CA VAL A 64 -7.80 0.88 13.35
C VAL A 64 -8.56 2.04 12.70
N ILE A 65 -9.32 1.77 11.65
CA ILE A 65 -10.11 2.79 10.94
C ILE A 65 -11.22 3.32 11.87
N ASP A 66 -11.92 2.42 12.57
CA ASP A 66 -12.93 2.82 13.56
C ASP A 66 -12.35 3.74 14.65
N ARG A 67 -11.16 3.42 15.18
CA ARG A 67 -10.47 4.23 16.19
C ARG A 67 -10.07 5.60 15.63
N LEU A 68 -9.49 5.65 14.45
CA LEU A 68 -9.03 6.92 13.86
C LEU A 68 -10.21 7.83 13.44
N LEU A 69 -11.35 7.25 13.05
CA LEU A 69 -12.57 8.03 12.86
C LEU A 69 -13.15 8.56 14.18
N ASP A 70 -12.90 7.88 15.32
CA ASP A 70 -13.26 8.39 16.65
C ASP A 70 -12.29 9.47 17.16
N HIS A 71 -11.02 9.42 16.71
CA HIS A 71 -9.94 10.31 17.12
C HIS A 71 -9.18 10.81 15.90
N PRO A 72 -9.74 11.75 15.12
CA PRO A 72 -9.19 12.20 13.83
C PRO A 72 -7.75 12.74 13.90
N LEU A 73 -7.35 13.34 15.01
CA LEU A 73 -5.99 13.89 15.16
C LEU A 73 -4.92 12.82 15.37
N ASP A 74 -5.30 11.58 15.72
CA ASP A 74 -4.34 10.48 15.85
C ASP A 74 -3.81 9.97 14.50
N VAL A 75 -4.38 10.42 13.37
CA VAL A 75 -4.02 9.92 12.03
C VAL A 75 -2.57 10.21 11.67
N VAL A 76 -2.05 11.37 12.06
CA VAL A 76 -0.66 11.78 11.79
C VAL A 76 0.32 10.85 12.50
N ALA A 77 0.22 10.72 13.82
CA ALA A 77 1.08 9.82 14.60
C ALA A 77 0.94 8.35 14.17
N TYR A 78 -0.24 7.94 13.72
CA TYR A 78 -0.44 6.57 13.22
C TYR A 78 0.31 6.35 11.90
N THR A 79 0.24 7.29 10.97
CA THR A 79 0.93 7.23 9.67
C THR A 79 2.44 7.19 9.87
N GLU A 80 3.02 8.12 10.62
CA GLU A 80 4.44 8.14 10.96
C GLU A 80 4.89 6.85 11.67
N SER A 81 4.11 6.37 12.64
CA SER A 81 4.40 5.10 13.32
C SER A 81 4.39 3.92 12.36
N THR A 82 3.56 3.96 11.32
CA THR A 82 3.50 2.89 10.31
C THR A 82 4.70 2.98 9.37
N ALA A 83 5.07 4.17 8.90
CA ALA A 83 6.27 4.41 8.11
C ALA A 83 7.54 4.01 8.90
N ALA A 84 7.68 4.48 10.14
CA ALA A 84 8.82 4.15 11.00
C ALA A 84 8.99 2.64 11.20
N ARG A 85 7.88 1.89 11.37
CA ARG A 85 7.93 0.41 11.45
C ARG A 85 8.30 -0.22 10.10
N THR A 86 7.85 0.33 8.99
CA THR A 86 8.19 -0.14 7.66
C THR A 86 9.69 -0.01 7.43
N ILE A 87 10.26 1.15 7.71
CA ILE A 87 11.69 1.44 7.60
C ILE A 87 12.52 0.55 8.55
N ALA A 88 12.09 0.37 9.80
CA ALA A 88 12.77 -0.52 10.74
C ALA A 88 12.81 -1.98 10.29
N LEU A 89 11.96 -2.39 9.35
CA LEU A 89 11.83 -3.74 8.84
C LEU A 89 12.35 -3.88 7.39
N GLU A 90 13.06 -2.90 6.87
CA GLU A 90 13.68 -2.87 5.54
C GLU A 90 14.38 -4.18 5.17
N SER A 91 15.23 -4.70 6.03
CA SER A 91 15.94 -5.97 5.82
C SER A 91 15.17 -7.22 6.28
N LEU A 92 13.91 -7.07 6.71
CA LEU A 92 13.08 -8.12 7.30
C LEU A 92 11.64 -8.14 6.75
N PRO A 93 11.44 -8.38 5.45
CA PRO A 93 10.11 -8.32 4.83
C PRO A 93 9.09 -9.26 5.49
N ALA A 94 9.50 -10.41 6.01
CA ALA A 94 8.60 -11.27 6.79
C ALA A 94 8.08 -10.60 8.08
N GLY A 95 8.85 -9.69 8.67
CA GLY A 95 8.44 -8.87 9.80
C GLY A 95 7.37 -7.85 9.40
N LYS A 96 7.56 -7.19 8.28
CA LYS A 96 6.57 -6.26 7.70
C LYS A 96 5.27 -6.99 7.36
N MET A 97 5.34 -8.15 6.73
CA MET A 97 4.17 -8.99 6.46
C MET A 97 3.41 -9.40 7.73
N LEU A 98 4.14 -9.69 8.81
CA LEU A 98 3.51 -9.98 10.11
C LEU A 98 2.75 -8.75 10.66
N ASP A 99 3.31 -7.56 10.52
CA ASP A 99 2.65 -6.32 10.93
C ASP A 99 1.40 -6.05 10.10
N GLU A 100 1.45 -6.23 8.78
CA GLU A 100 0.31 -6.07 7.88
C GLU A 100 -0.86 -7.00 8.28
N TRP A 101 -0.57 -8.29 8.50
CA TRP A 101 -1.59 -9.23 8.96
C TRP A 101 -2.20 -8.87 10.33
N ARG A 102 -1.45 -8.19 11.19
CA ARG A 102 -1.97 -7.67 12.47
C ARG A 102 -2.89 -6.48 12.28
N VAL A 103 -2.51 -5.57 11.40
CA VAL A 103 -3.29 -4.35 11.10
C VAL A 103 -4.69 -4.69 10.60
N ILE A 104 -4.84 -5.75 9.80
CA ILE A 104 -6.15 -6.19 9.29
C ILE A 104 -6.89 -7.17 10.21
N ASP A 105 -6.60 -7.17 11.48
CA ASP A 105 -7.37 -7.88 12.52
C ASP A 105 -7.51 -9.41 12.30
N CYS A 106 -6.52 -10.09 11.75
CA CYS A 106 -6.57 -11.54 11.53
C CYS A 106 -6.31 -12.38 12.80
N GLY A 107 -6.20 -11.76 13.96
CA GLY A 107 -6.12 -12.44 15.25
C GLY A 107 -4.78 -13.07 15.60
N ILE A 108 -3.68 -12.62 14.98
CA ILE A 108 -2.32 -13.08 15.33
C ILE A 108 -1.97 -12.69 16.77
N LYS A 109 -1.53 -13.66 17.54
CA LYS A 109 -1.17 -13.51 18.96
C LYS A 109 0.35 -13.45 19.15
N PRO A 110 0.82 -12.85 20.25
CA PRO A 110 2.20 -12.98 20.65
C PRO A 110 2.61 -14.47 20.74
N GLY A 111 3.73 -14.81 20.10
CA GLY A 111 4.25 -16.19 20.07
C GLY A 111 3.76 -17.06 18.88
N ASP A 112 2.79 -16.64 18.10
CA ASP A 112 2.35 -17.38 16.90
C ASP A 112 3.47 -17.51 15.86
N SER A 113 4.20 -16.44 15.58
CA SER A 113 5.35 -16.47 14.67
C SER A 113 6.46 -17.44 15.13
N ALA A 114 6.79 -17.44 16.43
CA ALA A 114 7.77 -18.37 16.98
C ALA A 114 7.29 -19.83 16.96
N ARG A 115 6.00 -20.08 17.15
CA ARG A 115 5.40 -21.40 16.99
C ARG A 115 5.46 -21.84 15.52
N LEU A 116 5.02 -20.99 14.61
CA LEU A 116 5.02 -21.22 13.18
C LEU A 116 6.42 -21.54 12.68
N TRP A 117 7.40 -20.78 13.10
CA TRP A 117 8.79 -21.01 12.72
C TRP A 117 9.30 -22.39 13.15
N ARG A 118 8.96 -22.85 14.35
CA ARG A 118 9.28 -24.23 14.79
C ARG A 118 8.61 -25.29 13.97
N GLU A 119 7.38 -25.08 13.53
CA GLU A 119 6.67 -26.00 12.63
C GLU A 119 7.39 -26.06 11.27
N VAL A 120 7.76 -24.92 10.68
CA VAL A 120 8.54 -24.83 9.43
C VAL A 120 9.87 -25.57 9.55
N GLN A 121 10.67 -25.30 10.60
CA GLN A 121 11.93 -25.97 10.82
C GLN A 121 11.78 -27.51 11.00
N THR A 122 10.69 -27.93 11.61
CA THR A 122 10.42 -29.37 11.79
C THR A 122 10.06 -30.04 10.45
N ALA A 123 9.23 -29.39 9.64
CA ALA A 123 8.85 -29.86 8.31
C ALA A 123 10.08 -29.87 7.36
N ALA A 124 10.92 -28.83 7.43
CA ALA A 124 12.15 -28.73 6.62
C ALA A 124 13.12 -29.91 6.86
N ARG A 125 13.24 -30.39 8.09
CA ARG A 125 14.08 -31.57 8.41
C ARG A 125 13.53 -32.89 7.82
N ALA A 126 12.23 -32.94 7.57
CA ALA A 126 11.57 -34.09 6.95
C ALA A 126 11.57 -34.04 5.41
N SER A 127 11.85 -32.87 4.83
CA SER A 127 11.80 -32.60 3.39
C SER A 127 13.14 -32.86 2.70
N ALA A 128 13.76 -34.01 2.93
CA ALA A 128 15.01 -34.40 2.25
C ALA A 128 14.74 -34.67 0.76
N ALA A 129 14.76 -33.62 -0.07
CA ALA A 129 14.47 -33.66 -1.52
C ALA A 129 15.72 -33.97 -2.37
N GLY A 130 16.61 -34.83 -1.94
CA GLY A 130 17.87 -35.11 -2.64
C GLY A 130 18.90 -33.97 -2.55
N THR A 131 18.77 -33.14 -1.53
CA THR A 131 19.59 -31.95 -1.30
C THR A 131 20.85 -32.20 -0.49
N GLU A 132 21.11 -33.46 -0.08
CA GLU A 132 22.22 -33.85 0.80
C GLU A 132 23.58 -33.66 0.14
N LEU A 133 23.63 -33.65 -1.20
CA LEU A 133 24.86 -33.44 -1.97
C LEU A 133 25.12 -31.98 -2.34
N LEU A 134 24.17 -31.10 -2.03
CA LEU A 134 24.29 -29.67 -2.31
C LEU A 134 25.14 -28.95 -1.25
N PRO A 135 25.73 -27.79 -1.59
CA PRO A 135 26.29 -26.90 -0.60
C PRO A 135 25.27 -26.64 0.53
N LYS A 136 25.77 -26.60 1.76
CA LYS A 136 24.94 -26.61 2.95
C LYS A 136 23.86 -25.50 2.96
N ALA A 137 24.25 -24.27 2.61
CA ALA A 137 23.30 -23.14 2.58
C ALA A 137 22.19 -23.39 1.56
N LEU A 138 22.54 -23.81 0.36
CA LEU A 138 21.59 -24.08 -0.72
C LEU A 138 20.62 -25.22 -0.34
N GLY A 139 21.14 -26.35 0.13
CA GLY A 139 20.30 -27.48 0.57
C GLY A 139 19.37 -27.10 1.73
N GLN A 140 19.87 -26.28 2.69
CA GLN A 140 19.04 -25.77 3.78
C GLN A 140 17.96 -24.82 3.30
N SER A 141 18.25 -23.92 2.34
CA SER A 141 17.29 -22.96 1.75
C SER A 141 16.15 -23.73 1.06
N ILE A 142 16.46 -24.68 0.19
CA ILE A 142 15.45 -25.51 -0.50
C ILE A 142 14.57 -26.25 0.53
N ASN A 143 15.18 -26.89 1.52
CA ASN A 143 14.44 -27.65 2.54
C ASN A 143 13.53 -26.76 3.39
N LEU A 144 13.99 -25.53 3.74
CA LEU A 144 13.16 -24.55 4.46
C LEU A 144 11.94 -24.14 3.62
N LEU A 145 12.13 -23.83 2.34
CA LEU A 145 11.04 -23.45 1.44
C LEU A 145 10.03 -24.60 1.28
N LEU A 146 10.47 -25.84 1.00
CA LEU A 146 9.60 -26.99 0.90
C LEU A 146 8.87 -27.31 2.22
N GLY A 147 9.57 -27.16 3.34
CA GLY A 147 8.96 -27.30 4.67
C GLY A 147 7.91 -26.22 4.95
N SER A 148 8.15 -25.01 4.50
CA SER A 148 7.18 -23.92 4.63
C SER A 148 5.92 -24.15 3.80
N TYR A 149 6.05 -24.74 2.60
CA TYR A 149 4.90 -25.09 1.76
C TYR A 149 4.03 -26.16 2.43
N ALA A 150 4.65 -27.18 3.06
CA ALA A 150 3.89 -28.17 3.80
C ALA A 150 3.11 -27.59 4.99
N VAL A 151 3.71 -26.62 5.69
CA VAL A 151 3.05 -25.90 6.79
C VAL A 151 2.01 -24.93 6.24
N GLY A 152 2.34 -24.19 5.19
CA GLY A 152 1.45 -23.26 4.50
C GLY A 152 0.17 -23.95 3.99
N ASP A 153 0.30 -25.08 3.34
CA ASP A 153 -0.83 -25.88 2.84
C ASP A 153 -1.75 -26.38 3.98
N LYS A 154 -1.16 -26.84 5.09
CA LYS A 154 -1.94 -27.19 6.29
C LYS A 154 -2.83 -26.02 6.74
N TYR A 155 -2.27 -24.83 6.83
CA TYR A 155 -3.00 -23.64 7.25
C TYR A 155 -3.95 -23.12 6.18
N LEU A 156 -3.58 -23.19 4.89
CA LEU A 156 -4.47 -22.80 3.79
C LEU A 156 -5.72 -23.68 3.72
N LYS A 157 -5.57 -24.99 3.87
CA LYS A 157 -6.70 -25.92 3.98
C LYS A 157 -7.59 -25.62 5.18
N GLN A 158 -6.99 -25.24 6.31
CA GLN A 158 -7.76 -24.77 7.48
C GLN A 158 -8.49 -23.48 7.16
N ALA A 159 -7.87 -22.53 6.48
CA ALA A 159 -8.47 -21.24 6.13
C ALA A 159 -9.76 -21.39 5.31
N VAL A 160 -9.81 -22.34 4.40
CA VAL A 160 -10.96 -22.57 3.51
C VAL A 160 -11.93 -23.66 4.02
N ALA A 161 -11.65 -24.30 5.14
CA ALA A 161 -12.44 -25.45 5.64
C ALA A 161 -13.92 -25.10 5.95
N GLY A 162 -14.23 -23.83 6.17
CA GLY A 162 -15.60 -23.35 6.37
C GLY A 162 -16.42 -23.17 5.10
N LEU A 163 -15.79 -23.30 3.92
CA LEU A 163 -16.42 -23.13 2.61
C LEU A 163 -16.83 -24.49 2.02
N SER A 164 -17.99 -24.53 1.39
CA SER A 164 -18.31 -25.64 0.49
C SER A 164 -17.47 -25.53 -0.80
N PRO A 165 -17.29 -26.65 -1.57
CA PRO A 165 -16.60 -26.59 -2.86
C PRO A 165 -17.17 -25.53 -3.82
N TYR A 166 -18.49 -25.36 -3.85
CA TYR A 166 -19.16 -24.35 -4.67
C TYR A 166 -18.80 -22.91 -4.26
N GLU A 167 -18.76 -22.63 -2.96
CA GLU A 167 -18.41 -21.31 -2.44
C GLU A 167 -16.93 -20.99 -2.67
N LEU A 168 -16.06 -21.99 -2.51
CA LEU A 168 -14.63 -21.83 -2.79
C LEU A 168 -14.38 -21.60 -4.28
N ASP A 169 -15.03 -22.36 -5.15
CA ASP A 169 -14.96 -22.18 -6.61
C ASP A 169 -15.45 -20.79 -7.03
N GLY A 170 -16.52 -20.29 -6.41
CA GLY A 170 -17.00 -18.93 -6.61
C GLY A 170 -15.98 -17.85 -6.20
N LEU A 171 -15.37 -17.99 -5.02
CA LEU A 171 -14.34 -17.04 -4.58
C LEU A 171 -13.09 -17.10 -5.46
N LEU A 172 -12.59 -18.27 -5.78
CA LEU A 172 -11.42 -18.46 -6.65
C LEU A 172 -11.64 -17.92 -8.06
N GLY A 173 -12.82 -18.23 -8.62
CA GLY A 173 -13.14 -17.87 -9.99
C GLY A 173 -13.40 -16.39 -10.20
N GLU A 174 -14.03 -15.73 -9.22
CA GLU A 174 -14.45 -14.33 -9.34
C GLU A 174 -13.55 -13.34 -8.61
N ALA A 175 -12.56 -13.82 -7.84
CA ALA A 175 -11.67 -12.95 -7.07
C ALA A 175 -11.02 -11.83 -7.90
N PRO A 176 -10.56 -12.05 -9.14
CA PRO A 176 -9.98 -10.98 -9.95
C PRO A 176 -10.95 -9.85 -10.30
N ASP A 177 -12.25 -10.07 -10.19
CA ASP A 177 -13.26 -9.07 -10.49
C ASP A 177 -13.88 -8.43 -9.22
N PHE A 178 -13.41 -8.79 -8.03
CA PHE A 178 -13.95 -8.29 -6.75
C PHE A 178 -13.85 -6.77 -6.56
N TRP A 179 -12.82 -6.16 -7.08
CA TRP A 179 -12.56 -4.73 -6.94
C TRP A 179 -13.37 -3.85 -7.91
N LYS A 180 -14.01 -4.43 -8.93
CA LYS A 180 -14.77 -3.66 -9.93
C LYS A 180 -15.96 -2.95 -9.30
N ASP A 181 -16.09 -1.66 -9.60
CA ASP A 181 -17.32 -0.91 -9.37
C ASP A 181 -18.34 -1.23 -10.48
N GLU A 182 -19.64 -1.02 -10.20
CA GLU A 182 -20.70 -1.22 -11.18
C GLU A 182 -20.52 -0.36 -12.45
N ASP A 183 -19.84 0.78 -12.30
CA ASP A 183 -19.52 1.69 -13.40
C ASP A 183 -18.26 1.32 -14.19
N ASP A 184 -17.50 0.30 -13.78
CA ASP A 184 -16.30 -0.14 -14.46
C ASP A 184 -16.59 -1.00 -15.69
N SER A 185 -16.97 -0.33 -16.77
CA SER A 185 -17.17 -0.97 -18.10
C SER A 185 -15.86 -1.37 -18.81
N VAL A 186 -14.73 -1.19 -18.16
CA VAL A 186 -13.43 -1.00 -18.79
C VAL A 186 -12.73 -2.30 -19.17
N GLU A 187 -12.85 -3.36 -18.39
CA GLU A 187 -12.22 -4.64 -18.71
C GLU A 187 -13.22 -5.79 -18.58
N LYS A 188 -13.37 -6.52 -19.66
CA LYS A 188 -14.22 -7.69 -19.68
C LYS A 188 -13.55 -8.84 -18.96
N SER A 189 -13.92 -9.01 -17.68
CA SER A 189 -13.64 -10.20 -16.89
C SER A 189 -12.19 -10.73 -16.86
N PHE A 190 -11.43 -10.27 -15.89
CA PHE A 190 -10.17 -10.90 -15.51
C PHE A 190 -10.38 -12.35 -15.02
N SER A 191 -11.52 -12.64 -14.40
CA SER A 191 -11.94 -14.01 -14.06
C SER A 191 -11.97 -14.91 -15.28
N GLY A 192 -12.51 -14.43 -16.39
CA GLY A 192 -12.48 -15.19 -17.65
C GLY A 192 -11.07 -15.39 -18.21
N LYS A 193 -10.15 -14.44 -18.02
CA LYS A 193 -8.74 -14.61 -18.39
C LYS A 193 -8.09 -15.68 -17.51
N LEU A 194 -8.27 -15.60 -16.19
CA LEU A 194 -7.76 -16.56 -15.24
C LEU A 194 -8.19 -17.99 -15.58
N HIS A 195 -9.49 -18.23 -15.79
CA HIS A 195 -10.00 -19.56 -16.13
C HIS A 195 -9.33 -20.12 -17.40
N ARG A 196 -9.18 -19.29 -18.45
CA ARG A 196 -8.50 -19.71 -19.69
C ARG A 196 -7.03 -20.08 -19.47
N GLU A 197 -6.30 -19.33 -18.65
CA GLU A 197 -4.90 -19.63 -18.32
C GLU A 197 -4.73 -21.00 -17.64
N PHE A 198 -5.76 -21.45 -16.93
CA PHE A 198 -5.78 -22.75 -16.25
C PHE A 198 -6.56 -23.84 -17.00
N GLY A 199 -6.94 -23.59 -18.27
CA GLY A 199 -7.67 -24.56 -19.08
C GLY A 199 -9.06 -24.92 -18.54
N ARG A 200 -9.68 -24.02 -17.78
CA ARG A 200 -11.03 -24.18 -17.22
C ARG A 200 -12.07 -23.44 -18.06
N ASP A 201 -13.25 -24.01 -18.19
CA ASP A 201 -14.39 -23.31 -18.78
C ASP A 201 -14.92 -22.26 -17.80
N TYR A 202 -15.02 -21.02 -18.26
CA TYR A 202 -15.64 -19.93 -17.51
C TYR A 202 -17.10 -19.82 -17.86
N ASP A 203 -17.97 -20.24 -16.95
CA ASP A 203 -19.42 -20.17 -17.12
C ASP A 203 -19.93 -18.74 -16.85
N THR A 204 -20.04 -17.95 -17.89
CA THR A 204 -20.56 -16.58 -17.81
C THR A 204 -22.03 -16.47 -17.35
N SER A 205 -22.75 -17.60 -17.28
CA SER A 205 -24.12 -17.63 -16.71
C SER A 205 -24.12 -17.67 -15.18
N ARG A 206 -22.97 -17.99 -14.54
CA ARG A 206 -22.77 -18.00 -13.09
C ARG A 206 -22.17 -16.66 -12.63
N VAL A 207 -22.85 -15.58 -12.87
CA VAL A 207 -22.42 -14.29 -12.29
C VAL A 207 -22.78 -14.29 -10.81
N PHE A 208 -21.80 -14.50 -9.96
CA PHE A 208 -21.96 -14.29 -8.52
C PHE A 208 -22.14 -12.79 -8.27
N LYS A 209 -23.18 -12.44 -7.53
CA LYS A 209 -23.29 -11.07 -7.04
C LYS A 209 -22.21 -10.82 -5.99
N LEU A 210 -21.65 -9.63 -5.99
CA LEU A 210 -20.61 -9.22 -5.05
C LEU A 210 -21.03 -9.45 -3.58
N GLU A 211 -22.27 -9.13 -3.22
CA GLU A 211 -22.82 -9.36 -1.89
C GLU A 211 -22.75 -10.86 -1.51
N THR A 212 -22.98 -11.76 -2.45
CA THR A 212 -22.90 -13.22 -2.21
C THR A 212 -21.45 -13.65 -1.96
N LEU A 213 -20.51 -13.15 -2.74
CA LEU A 213 -19.08 -13.45 -2.58
C LEU A 213 -18.55 -12.90 -1.24
N THR A 214 -19.02 -11.72 -0.84
CA THR A 214 -18.72 -11.14 0.47
C THR A 214 -19.21 -12.04 1.62
N VAL A 215 -20.39 -12.64 1.49
CA VAL A 215 -20.90 -13.62 2.46
C VAL A 215 -20.01 -14.87 2.52
N TYR A 216 -19.50 -15.34 1.38
CA TYR A 216 -18.58 -16.48 1.36
C TYR A 216 -17.25 -16.13 2.03
N ALA A 217 -16.69 -14.98 1.75
CA ALA A 217 -15.44 -14.49 2.35
C ALA A 217 -15.50 -14.44 3.89
N ARG A 218 -16.68 -14.22 4.49
CA ARG A 218 -16.86 -14.27 5.96
C ARG A 218 -16.56 -15.62 6.60
N LYS A 219 -16.61 -16.70 5.83
CA LYS A 219 -16.39 -18.07 6.31
C LYS A 219 -14.92 -18.47 6.38
N LEU A 220 -14.05 -17.62 5.82
CA LEU A 220 -12.60 -17.87 5.86
C LEU A 220 -12.06 -17.74 7.29
N ASP A 221 -11.21 -18.69 7.68
CA ASP A 221 -10.38 -18.56 8.89
C ASP A 221 -9.20 -17.63 8.56
N ARG A 222 -9.34 -16.35 8.92
CA ARG A 222 -8.37 -15.29 8.65
C ARG A 222 -7.03 -15.56 9.32
N HIS A 223 -7.04 -16.10 10.54
CA HIS A 223 -5.82 -16.44 11.25
C HIS A 223 -5.04 -17.52 10.51
N ALA A 224 -5.73 -18.55 10.06
CA ALA A 224 -5.10 -19.63 9.29
C ALA A 224 -4.57 -19.12 7.94
N LEU A 225 -5.30 -18.23 7.26
CA LEU A 225 -4.82 -17.60 6.01
C LEU A 225 -3.50 -16.83 6.24
N ALA A 226 -3.44 -16.02 7.30
CA ALA A 226 -2.23 -15.31 7.68
C ALA A 226 -1.06 -16.26 8.01
N MET A 227 -1.31 -17.32 8.77
CA MET A 227 -0.29 -18.31 9.13
C MET A 227 0.24 -19.04 7.90
N SER A 228 -0.60 -19.25 6.87
CA SER A 228 -0.17 -19.85 5.60
C SER A 228 0.86 -18.97 4.88
N GLY A 229 0.55 -17.71 4.67
CA GLY A 229 1.46 -16.77 4.00
C GLY A 229 2.74 -16.50 4.79
N LEU A 230 2.62 -16.30 6.10
CA LEU A 230 3.77 -16.07 6.99
C LEU A 230 4.75 -17.25 7.02
N ALA A 231 4.29 -18.49 6.90
CA ALA A 231 5.19 -19.63 6.83
C ALA A 231 6.16 -19.52 5.65
N VAL A 232 5.66 -19.11 4.49
CA VAL A 232 6.44 -18.99 3.24
C VAL A 232 7.35 -17.78 3.27
N THR A 233 6.84 -16.61 3.64
CA THR A 233 7.66 -15.38 3.67
C THR A 233 8.78 -15.44 4.70
N MET A 234 8.56 -16.03 5.87
CA MET A 234 9.61 -16.28 6.86
C MET A 234 10.69 -17.23 6.34
N ALA A 235 10.30 -18.29 5.62
CA ALA A 235 11.25 -19.23 5.05
C ALA A 235 12.05 -18.61 3.90
N ALA A 236 11.43 -17.82 3.05
CA ALA A 236 12.08 -17.12 1.94
C ALA A 236 13.11 -16.10 2.45
N THR A 237 12.74 -15.28 3.43
CA THR A 237 13.65 -14.33 4.09
C THR A 237 14.87 -15.04 4.71
N GLU A 238 14.67 -16.17 5.38
CA GLU A 238 15.77 -16.92 5.96
C GLU A 238 16.61 -17.65 4.88
N ALA A 239 15.97 -18.17 3.81
CA ALA A 239 16.67 -18.81 2.71
C ALA A 239 17.62 -17.82 2.03
N ARG A 240 17.15 -16.60 1.72
CA ARG A 240 17.97 -15.51 1.19
C ARG A 240 19.14 -15.19 2.15
N ARG A 241 18.89 -15.07 3.46
CA ARG A 241 19.94 -14.80 4.44
C ARG A 241 21.02 -15.90 4.49
N LEU A 242 20.61 -17.17 4.35
CA LEU A 242 21.54 -18.30 4.28
C LEU A 242 22.42 -18.23 3.03
N LEU A 243 21.84 -17.93 1.86
CA LEU A 243 22.58 -17.79 0.59
C LEU A 243 23.59 -16.65 0.67
N ALA A 244 23.20 -15.50 1.18
CA ALA A 244 24.10 -14.34 1.36
C ALA A 244 25.24 -14.61 2.33
N SER A 245 25.00 -15.39 3.40
CA SER A 245 26.00 -15.68 4.43
C SER A 245 27.01 -16.77 4.02
N SER A 246 26.72 -17.54 3.01
CA SER A 246 27.55 -18.66 2.54
C SER A 246 27.39 -18.83 1.03
N PRO A 247 28.11 -18.02 0.24
CA PRO A 247 28.03 -18.08 -1.22
C PRO A 247 28.22 -19.50 -1.75
N VAL A 248 27.39 -19.87 -2.70
CA VAL A 248 27.45 -21.17 -3.37
C VAL A 248 28.65 -21.14 -4.32
N PRO A 249 29.58 -22.13 -4.28
CA PRO A 249 30.69 -22.17 -5.20
C PRO A 249 30.20 -22.37 -6.65
N SER A 250 30.75 -21.60 -7.59
CA SER A 250 30.55 -21.82 -9.03
C SER A 250 30.92 -23.26 -9.42
N ARG A 251 30.16 -23.85 -10.33
CA ARG A 251 30.50 -25.14 -10.93
C ARG A 251 31.21 -24.93 -12.29
N HIS A 252 32.14 -25.80 -12.61
CA HIS A 252 32.69 -25.81 -13.94
C HIS A 252 31.60 -26.25 -14.96
N GLU A 253 31.64 -25.74 -16.19
CA GLU A 253 30.67 -26.05 -17.26
C GLU A 253 30.39 -27.55 -17.44
N ASN A 254 31.35 -28.41 -17.17
CA ASN A 254 31.21 -29.88 -17.25
C ASN A 254 30.41 -30.49 -16.10
N GLU A 255 30.07 -29.73 -15.07
CA GLU A 255 29.32 -30.14 -13.89
C GLU A 255 27.88 -29.60 -13.86
N THR A 256 27.55 -28.73 -14.81
CA THR A 256 26.20 -28.18 -14.96
C THR A 256 25.29 -29.13 -15.71
N ARG A 257 24.00 -29.00 -15.49
CA ARG A 257 22.96 -29.85 -16.07
C ARG A 257 22.02 -28.99 -16.91
N THR A 258 21.15 -29.62 -17.65
CA THR A 258 20.00 -28.99 -18.30
C THR A 258 18.72 -29.39 -17.56
N ALA A 259 17.72 -28.54 -17.56
CA ALA A 259 16.38 -28.85 -17.01
C ALA A 259 15.30 -28.50 -18.05
N PRO A 260 14.18 -29.22 -18.06
CA PRO A 260 13.06 -28.89 -18.93
C PRO A 260 12.52 -27.50 -18.66
N GLY A 261 12.41 -26.69 -19.72
CA GLY A 261 11.88 -25.30 -19.60
C GLY A 261 12.91 -24.31 -19.11
N VAL A 262 14.19 -24.62 -19.14
CA VAL A 262 15.31 -23.71 -18.90
C VAL A 262 16.28 -23.78 -20.06
N ASP A 263 16.55 -22.63 -20.67
CA ASP A 263 17.67 -22.44 -21.59
C ASP A 263 18.82 -21.87 -20.77
N GLY A 264 19.94 -22.58 -20.70
CA GLY A 264 21.08 -22.22 -19.87
C GLY A 264 21.55 -23.36 -18.97
N ALA A 265 22.48 -23.08 -18.09
CA ALA A 265 23.08 -24.04 -17.19
C ALA A 265 22.32 -24.15 -15.87
N VAL A 266 22.04 -25.36 -15.43
CA VAL A 266 21.31 -25.63 -14.18
C VAL A 266 22.23 -26.31 -13.17
N TYR A 267 22.34 -25.75 -11.99
CA TYR A 267 23.10 -26.31 -10.88
C TYR A 267 22.42 -27.55 -10.27
N PHE A 268 21.09 -27.48 -10.12
CA PHE A 268 20.28 -28.55 -9.57
C PHE A 268 18.82 -28.45 -10.05
N HIS A 269 18.14 -29.57 -10.27
CA HIS A 269 16.71 -29.62 -10.44
C HIS A 269 16.11 -30.90 -9.85
N THR A 270 14.87 -30.82 -9.39
CA THR A 270 14.10 -31.96 -8.90
C THR A 270 12.60 -31.69 -8.96
N GLU A 271 11.82 -32.76 -9.09
CA GLU A 271 10.36 -32.69 -8.98
C GLU A 271 9.94 -32.97 -7.52
N THR A 272 8.96 -32.21 -7.06
CA THR A 272 8.40 -32.33 -5.72
C THR A 272 6.87 -32.40 -5.77
N PRO A 273 6.19 -32.75 -4.68
CA PRO A 273 4.72 -32.65 -4.62
C PRO A 273 4.18 -31.22 -4.84
N TRP A 274 5.03 -30.21 -4.74
CA TRP A 274 4.68 -28.78 -4.90
C TRP A 274 4.95 -28.27 -6.31
N GLY A 275 5.66 -29.02 -7.12
CA GLY A 275 6.13 -28.69 -8.45
C GLY A 275 7.65 -28.79 -8.59
N THR A 276 8.16 -28.23 -9.65
CA THR A 276 9.60 -28.27 -10.01
C THR A 276 10.40 -27.28 -9.13
N VAL A 277 11.52 -27.78 -8.61
CA VAL A 277 12.58 -26.97 -7.98
C VAL A 277 13.75 -26.86 -8.95
N ILE A 278 14.18 -25.63 -9.22
CA ILE A 278 15.34 -25.34 -10.07
C ILE A 278 16.35 -24.50 -9.29
N VAL A 279 17.63 -24.82 -9.46
CA VAL A 279 18.72 -23.92 -9.10
C VAL A 279 19.48 -23.60 -10.37
N GLY A 280 19.42 -22.36 -10.83
CA GLY A 280 20.22 -21.84 -11.94
C GLY A 280 21.71 -21.80 -11.59
N ALA A 281 22.58 -21.81 -12.58
CA ALA A 281 24.00 -21.59 -12.36
C ALA A 281 24.33 -20.07 -12.36
N ASP A 282 25.61 -19.74 -12.33
CA ASP A 282 26.10 -18.34 -12.29
C ASP A 282 26.27 -17.71 -13.69
N GLY A 283 25.47 -18.11 -14.66
CA GLY A 283 25.48 -17.59 -16.04
C GLY A 283 24.07 -17.46 -16.59
N ASP A 284 23.89 -16.66 -17.63
CA ASP A 284 22.60 -16.29 -18.20
C ASP A 284 21.68 -17.48 -18.48
N ASN A 285 20.48 -17.44 -17.92
CA ASN A 285 19.42 -18.43 -18.06
C ASN A 285 18.13 -17.84 -18.65
N VAL A 286 17.30 -18.67 -19.26
CA VAL A 286 15.92 -18.29 -19.61
C VAL A 286 14.95 -19.29 -19.01
N TYR A 287 14.06 -18.83 -18.13
CA TYR A 287 13.07 -19.63 -17.42
C TYR A 287 11.70 -19.50 -18.10
N HIS A 288 11.24 -20.57 -18.79
CA HIS A 288 9.98 -20.60 -19.55
C HIS A 288 8.79 -21.14 -18.75
N ASN A 289 9.06 -22.09 -17.85
CA ASN A 289 8.01 -22.80 -17.10
C ASN A 289 7.83 -22.23 -15.70
N ASP A 290 6.59 -22.22 -15.21
CA ASP A 290 6.29 -21.93 -13.82
C ASP A 290 6.88 -23.02 -12.92
N CYS A 291 7.58 -22.63 -11.87
CA CYS A 291 8.22 -23.49 -10.89
C CYS A 291 7.75 -23.14 -9.48
N CYS A 292 7.79 -24.13 -8.58
CA CYS A 292 7.49 -23.83 -7.18
C CYS A 292 8.67 -23.15 -6.48
N ILE A 293 9.91 -23.48 -6.85
CA ILE A 293 11.12 -22.80 -6.37
C ILE A 293 12.08 -22.60 -7.54
N ILE A 294 12.55 -21.37 -7.71
CA ILE A 294 13.74 -21.03 -8.49
C ILE A 294 14.72 -20.32 -7.54
N ILE A 295 15.95 -20.79 -7.50
CA ILE A 295 17.07 -20.06 -6.91
C ILE A 295 18.07 -19.89 -8.05
N ASP A 296 18.29 -18.64 -8.50
CA ASP A 296 19.36 -18.35 -9.43
C ASP A 296 20.61 -17.88 -8.69
N LEU A 297 21.76 -18.27 -9.17
CA LEU A 297 23.03 -17.97 -8.51
C LEU A 297 23.76 -16.78 -9.16
N GLY A 298 23.20 -16.23 -10.25
CA GLY A 298 23.67 -15.05 -10.95
C GLY A 298 23.74 -15.25 -12.45
N GLY A 299 23.84 -14.19 -13.18
CA GLY A 299 23.76 -14.11 -14.63
C GLY A 299 22.80 -12.96 -14.99
N ASN A 300 22.66 -12.62 -16.25
CA ASN A 300 21.63 -11.71 -16.70
C ASN A 300 20.48 -12.56 -17.27
N ASP A 301 19.48 -12.79 -16.42
CA ASP A 301 18.50 -13.84 -16.62
C ASP A 301 17.17 -13.34 -17.22
N ARG A 302 16.41 -14.25 -17.75
CA ARG A 302 15.10 -13.92 -18.32
C ARG A 302 14.01 -14.85 -17.77
N TYR A 303 13.15 -14.30 -16.99
CA TYR A 303 12.00 -15.00 -16.41
C TYR A 303 10.76 -14.79 -17.28
N MET A 304 10.52 -15.74 -18.22
CA MET A 304 9.38 -15.73 -19.14
C MET A 304 8.17 -16.50 -18.57
N ASN A 305 8.08 -16.57 -17.26
CA ASN A 305 7.09 -17.31 -16.48
C ASN A 305 6.42 -16.39 -15.44
N ARG A 306 5.77 -16.95 -14.40
CA ARG A 306 5.19 -16.13 -13.34
C ARG A 306 6.19 -15.64 -12.29
N ALA A 307 7.41 -16.05 -12.29
CA ALA A 307 8.49 -15.62 -11.39
C ALA A 307 8.01 -15.43 -9.93
N GLY A 308 7.86 -16.52 -9.18
CA GLY A 308 7.35 -16.45 -7.79
C GLY A 308 5.85 -16.25 -7.65
N GLY A 309 5.10 -16.17 -8.75
CA GLY A 309 3.64 -16.04 -8.72
C GLY A 309 2.94 -17.32 -8.33
N ALA A 310 1.96 -17.26 -7.42
CA ALA A 310 1.25 -18.39 -6.84
C ALA A 310 -0.26 -18.32 -7.09
N VAL A 311 -0.87 -19.43 -7.50
CA VAL A 311 -2.31 -19.47 -7.75
C VAL A 311 -2.93 -20.74 -7.14
N GLY A 312 -3.76 -20.57 -6.12
CA GLY A 312 -4.45 -21.65 -5.42
C GLY A 312 -5.65 -22.25 -6.16
N ILE A 313 -5.74 -22.06 -7.47
CA ILE A 313 -6.80 -22.64 -8.28
C ILE A 313 -6.62 -24.16 -8.31
N GLY A 314 -7.54 -24.91 -7.74
CA GLY A 314 -7.37 -26.36 -7.55
C GLY A 314 -7.24 -26.77 -6.08
N LEU A 315 -7.39 -25.82 -5.16
CA LEU A 315 -7.63 -26.14 -3.75
C LEU A 315 -8.89 -27.01 -3.66
N GLY A 316 -8.71 -28.33 -3.53
CA GLY A 316 -9.79 -29.32 -3.49
C GLY A 316 -9.76 -30.35 -4.61
N ASP A 317 -8.96 -30.19 -5.65
CA ASP A 317 -8.77 -31.16 -6.72
C ASP A 317 -7.55 -32.08 -6.47
N SER A 318 -7.49 -33.23 -7.14
CA SER A 318 -6.39 -34.19 -7.06
C SER A 318 -5.05 -33.63 -7.50
N PRO A 319 -3.92 -34.23 -7.12
CA PRO A 319 -2.59 -33.65 -7.17
C PRO A 319 -2.21 -33.07 -8.53
N HIS A 320 -1.63 -31.89 -8.48
CA HIS A 320 -1.26 -31.06 -9.62
C HIS A 320 -0.44 -31.81 -10.67
N SER A 321 -0.89 -31.77 -11.93
CA SER A 321 -0.03 -32.11 -13.06
C SER A 321 0.98 -30.97 -13.24
N GLY A 322 2.26 -31.23 -13.23
CA GLY A 322 3.39 -30.33 -13.10
C GLY A 322 3.54 -29.12 -14.06
N THR A 323 2.44 -28.58 -14.57
CA THR A 323 2.40 -27.41 -15.48
C THR A 323 1.60 -26.24 -14.93
N VAL A 324 1.02 -26.37 -13.72
CA VAL A 324 0.18 -25.33 -13.10
C VAL A 324 0.87 -24.86 -11.82
N PRO A 325 1.09 -23.55 -11.62
CA PRO A 325 1.62 -23.06 -10.36
C PRO A 325 0.67 -23.47 -9.23
N GLY A 326 1.26 -23.95 -8.13
CA GLY A 326 0.52 -24.29 -6.92
C GLY A 326 0.21 -23.05 -6.10
N PRO A 327 -0.35 -23.23 -4.90
CA PRO A 327 -0.62 -22.13 -3.99
C PRO A 327 0.65 -21.48 -3.41
N PHE A 328 1.84 -22.01 -3.72
CA PHE A 328 3.12 -21.49 -3.22
C PHE A 328 4.16 -21.46 -4.33
N SER A 329 4.82 -20.33 -4.47
CA SER A 329 5.97 -20.17 -5.37
C SER A 329 6.95 -19.18 -4.79
N THR A 330 8.26 -19.47 -4.95
CA THR A 330 9.34 -18.60 -4.49
C THR A 330 10.44 -18.54 -5.54
N VAL A 331 10.84 -17.34 -5.92
CA VAL A 331 12.06 -17.05 -6.68
C VAL A 331 13.02 -16.29 -5.78
N ILE A 332 14.28 -16.66 -5.77
CA ILE A 332 15.39 -15.90 -5.20
C ILE A 332 16.45 -15.79 -6.27
N ASP A 333 16.65 -14.59 -6.81
CA ASP A 333 17.79 -14.25 -7.63
C ASP A 333 18.91 -13.67 -6.77
N VAL A 334 20.15 -14.03 -7.06
CA VAL A 334 21.29 -13.60 -6.26
C VAL A 334 21.99 -12.41 -6.87
N ALA A 335 22.03 -12.30 -8.18
CA ALA A 335 22.66 -11.17 -8.87
C ALA A 335 22.52 -11.26 -10.39
N GLY A 336 22.35 -10.15 -11.05
CA GLY A 336 22.32 -10.01 -12.50
C GLY A 336 21.53 -8.78 -12.90
N ASP A 337 21.63 -8.34 -14.15
CA ASP A 337 20.67 -7.38 -14.71
C ASP A 337 19.57 -8.20 -15.39
N ASP A 338 18.44 -8.38 -14.70
CA ASP A 338 17.47 -9.40 -15.01
C ASP A 338 16.20 -8.85 -15.70
N CYS A 339 15.48 -9.74 -16.35
CA CYS A 339 14.23 -9.38 -17.01
C CYS A 339 13.10 -10.32 -16.62
N TYR A 340 12.18 -9.83 -15.82
CA TYR A 340 10.96 -10.51 -15.40
C TYR A 340 9.81 -10.10 -16.31
N PHE A 341 9.44 -10.97 -17.24
CA PHE A 341 8.35 -10.70 -18.19
C PHE A 341 7.22 -11.70 -18.06
N SER A 342 5.99 -11.22 -17.82
CA SER A 342 4.81 -12.08 -17.80
C SER A 342 3.55 -11.36 -18.27
N ASP A 343 2.84 -11.97 -19.23
CA ASP A 343 1.49 -11.57 -19.61
C ASP A 343 0.38 -12.29 -18.82
N ARG A 344 0.77 -13.20 -17.91
CA ARG A 344 -0.12 -14.00 -17.09
C ARG A 344 -0.55 -13.26 -15.84
N LEU A 345 -1.73 -13.60 -15.32
CA LEU A 345 -2.21 -13.07 -14.04
C LEU A 345 -1.46 -13.72 -12.86
N PHE A 346 -1.30 -12.99 -11.79
CA PHE A 346 -0.59 -13.42 -10.56
C PHE A 346 0.85 -13.85 -10.86
N SER A 347 1.68 -12.88 -11.25
CA SER A 347 3.10 -13.06 -11.53
C SER A 347 3.97 -12.19 -10.63
N GLN A 348 5.28 -12.37 -10.68
CA GLN A 348 6.28 -11.55 -9.98
C GLN A 348 5.94 -11.39 -8.49
N GLY A 349 5.99 -12.52 -7.77
CA GLY A 349 5.71 -12.56 -6.33
C GLY A 349 4.25 -12.38 -5.93
N ALA A 350 3.30 -12.37 -6.87
CA ALA A 350 1.88 -12.20 -6.55
C ALA A 350 1.18 -13.50 -6.16
N ALA A 351 0.03 -13.40 -5.47
CA ALA A 351 -0.70 -14.58 -5.01
C ALA A 351 -2.23 -14.47 -5.11
N LEU A 352 -2.86 -15.59 -5.49
CA LEU A 352 -4.29 -15.85 -5.32
C LEU A 352 -4.47 -17.08 -4.45
N PHE A 353 -5.06 -16.96 -3.25
CA PHE A 353 -5.22 -18.06 -2.28
C PHE A 353 -3.93 -18.85 -2.08
N GLY A 354 -2.90 -18.18 -1.58
CA GLY A 354 -1.59 -18.78 -1.37
C GLY A 354 -0.54 -17.76 -0.95
N ALA A 355 0.72 -18.07 -1.27
CA ALA A 355 1.81 -17.14 -1.07
C ALA A 355 2.78 -17.15 -2.26
N GLY A 356 2.98 -15.99 -2.85
CA GLY A 356 3.95 -15.72 -3.91
C GLY A 356 5.10 -14.87 -3.38
N VAL A 357 6.33 -15.22 -3.75
CA VAL A 357 7.53 -14.50 -3.32
C VAL A 357 8.51 -14.40 -4.48
N LEU A 358 8.96 -13.18 -4.74
CA LEU A 358 10.12 -12.87 -5.59
C LEU A 358 11.08 -12.02 -4.76
N ILE A 359 12.32 -12.46 -4.67
CA ILE A 359 13.42 -11.71 -4.04
C ILE A 359 14.51 -11.59 -5.07
N ASP A 360 14.85 -10.37 -5.44
CA ASP A 360 16.04 -10.01 -6.20
C ASP A 360 17.08 -9.41 -5.25
N CYS A 361 18.34 -9.75 -5.44
CA CYS A 361 19.36 -9.29 -4.53
C CYS A 361 20.29 -8.23 -5.12
N ALA A 362 20.37 -8.09 -6.42
CA ALA A 362 21.18 -7.04 -7.06
C ALA A 362 21.11 -7.09 -8.58
N GLY A 363 20.97 -5.97 -9.21
CA GLY A 363 21.02 -5.76 -10.66
C GLY A 363 20.27 -4.51 -11.06
N ASP A 364 20.41 -4.07 -12.31
CA ASP A 364 19.51 -3.07 -12.90
C ASP A 364 18.41 -3.83 -13.65
N ASP A 365 17.23 -4.00 -13.00
CA ASP A 365 16.24 -5.00 -13.39
C ASP A 365 15.01 -4.44 -14.12
N VAL A 366 14.35 -5.29 -14.88
CA VAL A 366 13.11 -4.93 -15.57
C VAL A 366 11.98 -5.87 -15.19
N TYR A 367 11.04 -5.35 -14.40
CA TYR A 367 9.81 -6.03 -14.01
C TYR A 367 8.66 -5.58 -14.92
N ARG A 368 8.29 -6.40 -15.90
CA ARG A 368 7.16 -6.11 -16.79
C ARG A 368 6.07 -7.15 -16.66
N GLY A 369 5.03 -6.79 -15.90
CA GLY A 369 3.89 -7.64 -15.63
C GLY A 369 2.60 -7.15 -16.32
N SER A 370 1.61 -8.04 -16.44
CA SER A 370 0.29 -7.68 -16.97
C SER A 370 -0.61 -7.10 -15.88
N HIS A 371 -1.29 -7.95 -15.13
CA HIS A 371 -2.24 -7.58 -14.07
C HIS A 371 -2.07 -8.53 -12.87
N TYR A 372 -2.41 -8.08 -11.67
CA TYR A 372 -2.20 -8.85 -10.44
C TYR A 372 -0.76 -9.34 -10.32
N THR A 373 0.17 -8.40 -10.29
CA THR A 373 1.59 -8.69 -10.41
C THR A 373 2.40 -7.85 -9.42
N GLN A 374 3.71 -8.08 -9.34
CA GLN A 374 4.62 -7.27 -8.54
C GLN A 374 4.18 -7.20 -7.07
N GLY A 375 4.22 -8.37 -6.42
CA GLY A 375 3.89 -8.51 -5.00
C GLY A 375 2.39 -8.39 -4.67
N ALA A 376 1.48 -8.38 -5.65
CA ALA A 376 0.05 -8.24 -5.38
C ALA A 376 -0.58 -9.49 -4.75
N SER A 377 -1.71 -9.34 -4.03
CA SER A 377 -2.40 -10.49 -3.45
C SER A 377 -3.92 -10.35 -3.39
N ILE A 378 -4.62 -11.48 -3.63
CA ILE A 378 -6.03 -11.65 -3.30
C ILE A 378 -6.20 -12.93 -2.48
N PHE A 379 -6.80 -12.84 -1.29
CA PHE A 379 -6.93 -13.95 -0.34
C PHE A 379 -5.60 -14.67 -0.08
N GLY A 380 -4.51 -13.90 0.05
CA GLY A 380 -3.18 -14.48 0.16
C GLY A 380 -2.10 -13.51 0.64
N THR A 381 -0.88 -13.85 0.30
CA THR A 381 0.31 -13.06 0.62
C THR A 381 1.17 -12.90 -0.63
N GLY A 382 1.40 -11.67 -1.06
CA GLY A 382 2.30 -11.35 -2.18
C GLY A 382 3.52 -10.57 -1.69
N LEU A 383 4.70 -10.95 -2.15
CA LEU A 383 5.96 -10.27 -1.85
C LEU A 383 6.83 -10.17 -3.10
N LEU A 384 7.19 -8.96 -3.47
CA LEU A 384 8.36 -8.65 -4.29
C LEU A 384 9.31 -7.83 -3.43
N TRP A 385 10.56 -8.27 -3.33
CA TRP A 385 11.60 -7.57 -2.60
C TRP A 385 12.84 -7.45 -3.48
N ASP A 386 13.10 -6.24 -3.96
CA ASP A 386 14.34 -5.85 -4.61
C ASP A 386 15.30 -5.26 -3.59
N MET A 387 16.57 -5.46 -3.79
CA MET A 387 17.54 -5.04 -2.79
C MET A 387 18.54 -4.01 -3.32
N ALA A 388 18.72 -3.90 -4.61
CA ALA A 388 19.61 -2.88 -5.17
C ALA A 388 19.62 -2.91 -6.69
N GLY A 389 19.46 -1.77 -7.30
CA GLY A 389 19.52 -1.58 -8.73
C GLY A 389 19.00 -0.23 -9.15
N THR A 390 18.87 -0.01 -10.42
CA THR A 390 18.08 1.06 -10.99
C THR A 390 17.00 0.41 -11.84
N ASP A 391 15.81 0.30 -11.28
CA ASP A 391 14.86 -0.69 -11.71
C ASP A 391 13.64 -0.10 -12.43
N LEU A 392 13.04 -0.92 -13.29
CA LEU A 392 11.85 -0.53 -14.01
C LEU A 392 10.67 -1.47 -13.68
N TYR A 393 9.68 -0.96 -12.99
CA TYR A 393 8.44 -1.67 -12.67
C TYR A 393 7.30 -1.19 -13.56
N GLU A 394 6.91 -2.00 -14.55
CA GLU A 394 5.75 -1.73 -15.42
C GLU A 394 4.64 -2.74 -15.20
N ALA A 395 3.43 -2.26 -14.88
CA ALA A 395 2.26 -3.10 -14.68
C ALA A 395 0.96 -2.46 -15.20
N GLY A 396 -0.07 -3.28 -15.30
CA GLY A 396 -1.40 -2.80 -15.62
C GLY A 396 -2.24 -2.50 -14.38
N PHE A 397 -3.15 -3.40 -14.09
CA PHE A 397 -4.09 -3.32 -12.97
C PHE A 397 -3.61 -4.10 -11.77
N PHE A 398 -3.88 -3.59 -10.56
CA PHE A 398 -3.75 -4.31 -9.30
C PHE A 398 -2.36 -4.89 -9.14
N ALA A 399 -1.40 -3.98 -8.92
CA ALA A 399 0.02 -4.33 -8.95
C ALA A 399 0.81 -3.53 -7.91
N GLN A 400 2.11 -3.80 -7.80
CA GLN A 400 3.03 -2.99 -7.01
C GLN A 400 2.54 -2.85 -5.55
N GLY A 401 2.43 -4.01 -4.86
CA GLY A 401 1.99 -4.07 -3.48
C GLY A 401 0.48 -3.89 -3.28
N ALA A 402 -0.35 -4.29 -4.25
CA ALA A 402 -1.81 -4.19 -4.17
C ALA A 402 -2.45 -5.39 -3.48
N ALA A 403 -3.41 -5.16 -2.56
CA ALA A 403 -4.07 -6.24 -1.81
C ALA A 403 -5.59 -6.14 -1.75
N ASP A 404 -6.27 -7.30 -1.80
CA ASP A 404 -7.68 -7.49 -1.46
C ASP A 404 -7.85 -8.78 -0.64
N PHE A 405 -8.49 -8.73 0.53
CA PHE A 405 -8.62 -9.87 1.46
C PHE A 405 -7.29 -10.56 1.82
N GLY A 406 -6.20 -9.82 1.89
CA GLY A 406 -4.87 -10.35 2.14
C GLY A 406 -3.84 -9.27 2.39
N VAL A 407 -2.56 -9.62 2.25
CA VAL A 407 -1.47 -8.65 2.40
C VAL A 407 -0.52 -8.70 1.20
N ALA A 408 0.00 -7.53 0.83
CA ALA A 408 0.89 -7.34 -0.31
C ALA A 408 2.02 -6.38 0.05
N LEU A 409 3.23 -6.70 -0.41
CA LEU A 409 4.39 -5.84 -0.28
C LEU A 409 5.21 -5.85 -1.58
N LEU A 410 5.48 -4.68 -2.12
CA LEU A 410 6.64 -4.41 -2.93
C LEU A 410 7.59 -3.59 -2.09
N ALA A 411 8.82 -4.04 -1.92
CA ALA A 411 9.86 -3.32 -1.22
C ALA A 411 11.09 -3.21 -2.12
N ASP A 412 11.60 -2.00 -2.27
CA ASP A 412 12.86 -1.68 -2.92
C ASP A 412 13.81 -1.05 -1.92
N ASN A 413 15.05 -1.51 -1.91
CA ASN A 413 15.97 -1.02 -0.90
C ASN A 413 16.84 0.13 -1.41
N SER A 414 17.09 0.22 -2.69
CA SER A 414 17.90 1.32 -3.24
C SER A 414 17.98 1.33 -4.75
N GLY A 415 17.81 2.48 -5.34
CA GLY A 415 17.96 2.69 -6.78
C GLY A 415 17.62 4.10 -7.17
N ASN A 416 17.41 4.34 -8.45
CA ASN A 416 16.61 5.44 -8.94
C ASN A 416 15.57 4.83 -9.87
N ASP A 417 14.43 4.54 -9.31
CA ASP A 417 13.51 3.55 -9.82
C ASP A 417 12.32 4.16 -10.55
N SER A 418 11.71 3.39 -11.41
CA SER A 418 10.53 3.85 -12.13
C SER A 418 9.37 2.89 -11.95
N TYR A 419 8.37 3.33 -11.22
CA TYR A 419 7.13 2.60 -10.96
C TYR A 419 6.02 3.12 -11.85
N ARG A 420 5.46 2.24 -12.68
CA ARG A 420 4.35 2.59 -13.55
C ARG A 420 3.23 1.57 -13.48
N CYS A 421 2.02 2.03 -13.16
CA CYS A 421 0.82 1.22 -13.25
C CYS A 421 -0.36 2.00 -13.85
N TRP A 422 -1.39 1.27 -14.33
CA TRP A 422 -2.56 1.94 -14.86
C TRP A 422 -3.56 2.34 -13.79
N CYS A 423 -3.74 1.49 -12.77
CA CYS A 423 -4.74 1.72 -11.74
C CYS A 423 -4.65 0.66 -10.64
N TYR A 424 -5.07 1.01 -9.42
CA TYR A 424 -5.09 0.10 -8.26
C TYR A 424 -3.70 -0.49 -7.96
N GLY A 425 -2.72 0.36 -7.82
CA GLY A 425 -1.34 -0.07 -7.57
C GLY A 425 -0.62 0.81 -6.57
N GLN A 426 0.69 0.58 -6.45
CA GLN A 426 1.60 1.40 -5.64
C GLN A 426 1.09 1.55 -4.20
N GLY A 427 0.99 0.38 -3.52
CA GLY A 427 0.48 0.31 -2.16
C GLY A 427 -1.04 0.42 -2.07
N PHE A 428 -1.79 -0.16 -3.00
CA PHE A 428 -3.26 -0.17 -2.96
C PHE A 428 -3.81 -1.20 -1.99
N ALA A 429 -4.91 -0.86 -1.29
CA ALA A 429 -5.65 -1.81 -0.45
C ALA A 429 -7.16 -1.70 -0.63
N SER A 430 -7.81 -2.86 -0.80
CA SER A 430 -9.28 -2.95 -0.80
C SER A 430 -9.79 -3.63 0.48
N THR A 431 -10.91 -4.34 0.38
CA THR A 431 -11.60 -4.92 1.53
C THR A 431 -10.69 -5.82 2.35
N TRP A 432 -10.61 -5.52 3.64
CA TRP A 432 -9.90 -6.35 4.62
C TRP A 432 -8.49 -6.74 4.15
N ALA A 433 -7.74 -5.75 3.72
CA ALA A 433 -6.42 -5.91 3.16
C ALA A 433 -5.42 -4.88 3.71
N ALA A 434 -4.14 -5.21 3.60
CA ALA A 434 -3.07 -4.23 3.72
C ALA A 434 -2.15 -4.34 2.50
N GLY A 435 -1.94 -3.21 1.83
CA GLY A 435 -1.10 -3.08 0.64
C GLY A 435 -0.03 -2.03 0.87
N THR A 436 1.22 -2.39 0.60
CA THR A 436 2.36 -1.50 0.78
C THR A 436 3.29 -1.52 -0.43
N LEU A 437 3.68 -0.33 -0.89
CA LEU A 437 4.91 -0.10 -1.61
C LEU A 437 5.85 0.66 -0.69
N ALA A 438 7.08 0.18 -0.53
CA ALA A 438 8.10 0.82 0.27
C ALA A 438 9.39 0.95 -0.53
N ASP A 439 9.84 2.17 -0.74
CA ASP A 439 11.14 2.52 -1.27
C ASP A 439 12.02 3.09 -0.17
N PHE A 440 13.29 2.75 -0.16
CA PHE A 440 14.13 3.17 0.94
C PHE A 440 15.25 4.12 0.52
N ALA A 441 15.56 4.24 -0.75
CA ALA A 441 16.52 5.26 -1.21
C ALA A 441 16.59 5.36 -2.73
N GLY A 442 16.41 6.54 -3.24
CA GLY A 442 16.54 6.79 -4.69
C GLY A 442 16.17 8.21 -5.07
N ASN A 443 16.06 8.45 -6.35
CA ASN A 443 15.28 9.56 -6.89
C ASN A 443 14.29 8.92 -7.85
N ASP A 444 13.07 8.75 -7.38
CA ASP A 444 12.16 7.77 -7.93
C ASP A 444 10.99 8.41 -8.68
N VAL A 445 10.39 7.65 -9.58
CA VAL A 445 9.28 8.13 -10.38
C VAL A 445 8.08 7.21 -10.23
N TYR A 446 7.04 7.69 -9.60
CA TYR A 446 5.78 6.98 -9.39
C TYR A 446 4.72 7.51 -10.35
N THR A 447 4.36 6.73 -11.38
CA THR A 447 3.33 7.13 -12.36
C THR A 447 2.13 6.20 -12.30
N ALA A 448 0.94 6.77 -12.08
CA ALA A 448 -0.30 6.00 -12.07
C ALA A 448 -1.42 6.66 -12.88
N GLY A 449 -2.02 5.93 -13.82
CA GLY A 449 -3.11 6.44 -14.68
C GLY A 449 -2.89 6.23 -16.16
N GLY A 450 -3.39 7.16 -16.97
CA GLY A 450 -3.16 7.20 -18.42
C GLY A 450 -3.93 6.15 -19.25
N LYS A 451 -4.76 5.30 -18.64
CA LYS A 451 -5.49 4.24 -19.37
C LYS A 451 -7.00 4.36 -19.28
N TYR A 452 -7.55 4.55 -18.11
CA TYR A 452 -8.99 4.48 -17.86
C TYR A 452 -9.53 5.81 -17.36
N LEU A 453 -10.46 6.40 -18.14
CA LEU A 453 -11.08 7.67 -17.79
C LEU A 453 -12.07 7.52 -16.62
N HIS A 454 -12.13 8.53 -15.76
CA HIS A 454 -13.09 8.59 -14.66
C HIS A 454 -14.44 9.16 -15.15
N VAL A 455 -15.09 8.45 -16.04
CA VAL A 455 -16.28 8.88 -16.78
C VAL A 455 -17.42 9.44 -15.89
N PRO A 456 -17.73 8.88 -14.70
CA PRO A 456 -18.85 9.36 -13.91
C PRO A 456 -18.72 10.80 -13.41
N LEU A 457 -17.51 11.24 -13.04
CA LEU A 457 -17.27 12.56 -12.46
C LEU A 457 -16.39 13.45 -13.33
N LEU A 458 -15.31 12.91 -13.86
CA LEU A 458 -14.27 13.64 -14.58
C LEU A 458 -13.95 12.94 -15.90
N PRO A 459 -14.76 13.15 -16.96
CA PRO A 459 -14.67 12.38 -18.20
C PRO A 459 -13.39 12.66 -19.03
N HIS A 460 -12.56 13.59 -18.60
CA HIS A 460 -11.32 13.95 -19.26
C HIS A 460 -10.06 13.60 -18.42
N GLU A 461 -10.25 13.08 -17.22
CA GLU A 461 -9.17 12.70 -16.30
C GLU A 461 -9.17 11.18 -16.12
N TYR A 462 -7.99 10.61 -15.87
CA TYR A 462 -7.84 9.18 -15.68
C TYR A 462 -8.03 8.78 -14.21
N ARG A 463 -8.36 7.52 -13.98
CA ARG A 463 -8.34 6.90 -12.66
C ARG A 463 -6.92 6.48 -12.33
N SER A 464 -6.46 6.76 -11.13
CA SER A 464 -5.21 6.25 -10.61
C SER A 464 -5.44 5.22 -9.50
N PHE A 465 -6.21 5.55 -8.47
CA PHE A 465 -6.45 4.66 -7.32
C PHE A 465 -5.13 4.03 -6.83
N SER A 466 -4.10 4.85 -6.66
CA SER A 466 -2.72 4.44 -6.42
C SER A 466 -2.04 5.39 -5.43
N HIS A 467 -0.73 5.25 -5.24
CA HIS A 467 0.08 6.04 -4.32
C HIS A 467 -0.49 6.01 -2.90
N GLY A 468 -0.60 4.79 -2.32
CA GLY A 468 -1.16 4.63 -1.00
C GLY A 468 -2.69 4.83 -0.93
N PHE A 469 -3.42 4.45 -1.96
CA PHE A 469 -4.88 4.59 -2.02
C PHE A 469 -5.61 3.38 -1.44
N ALA A 470 -6.63 3.64 -0.60
CA ALA A 470 -7.46 2.58 -0.03
C ALA A 470 -8.94 2.72 -0.43
N LEU A 471 -9.59 1.57 -0.69
CA LEU A 471 -10.96 1.51 -1.19
C LEU A 471 -11.83 0.50 -0.45
N GLY A 472 -12.98 0.91 0.09
CA GLY A 472 -14.03 -0.02 0.52
C GLY A 472 -15.11 -0.25 -0.52
N ARG A 473 -15.89 -1.31 -0.33
CA ARG A 473 -16.99 -1.70 -1.22
C ARG A 473 -18.31 -1.16 -0.71
N ARG A 474 -18.75 -0.06 -1.23
CA ARG A 474 -19.99 0.61 -0.83
C ARG A 474 -21.22 -0.13 -1.41
N PRO A 475 -22.27 -0.44 -0.58
CA PRO A 475 -22.32 -0.24 0.87
C PRO A 475 -21.87 -1.46 1.71
N ASP A 476 -21.35 -2.54 1.09
CA ASP A 476 -21.32 -3.89 1.66
C ASP A 476 -20.15 -4.14 2.62
N ALA A 477 -18.98 -3.56 2.34
CA ALA A 477 -17.78 -3.81 3.14
C ALA A 477 -16.88 -2.57 3.26
N GLY A 478 -16.21 -2.45 4.40
CA GLY A 478 -15.12 -1.49 4.57
C GLY A 478 -13.90 -1.87 3.74
N GLY A 479 -12.99 -0.92 3.56
CA GLY A 479 -11.74 -1.11 2.85
C GLY A 479 -10.60 -1.57 3.73
N GLY A 480 -9.39 -1.39 3.22
CA GLY A 480 -8.14 -1.78 3.81
C GLY A 480 -7.31 -0.61 4.35
N VAL A 481 -6.03 -0.93 4.56
CA VAL A 481 -4.98 0.01 4.92
C VAL A 481 -3.93 0.00 3.81
N ALA A 482 -3.73 1.12 3.17
CA ALA A 482 -2.80 1.33 2.07
C ALA A 482 -1.64 2.22 2.51
N LEU A 483 -0.44 1.92 2.04
CA LEU A 483 0.75 2.73 2.30
C LEU A 483 1.64 2.78 1.07
N LEU A 484 2.03 3.99 0.65
CA LEU A 484 3.25 4.25 -0.06
C LEU A 484 4.19 4.93 0.94
N CYS A 485 5.40 4.38 1.09
CA CYS A 485 6.41 4.88 2.01
C CYS A 485 7.71 5.02 1.23
N ASP A 486 8.11 6.26 0.99
CA ASP A 486 9.43 6.60 0.49
C ASP A 486 10.28 7.15 1.62
N ARG A 487 11.52 6.71 1.73
CA ARG A 487 12.37 7.19 2.82
C ARG A 487 13.23 8.38 2.43
N SER A 488 13.72 8.41 1.21
CA SER A 488 14.66 9.47 0.82
C SER A 488 14.93 9.52 -0.67
N GLY A 489 14.80 10.68 -1.25
CA GLY A 489 15.08 10.91 -2.66
C GLY A 489 14.74 12.32 -3.08
N ASN A 490 14.70 12.57 -4.37
CA ASN A 490 13.97 13.69 -4.95
C ASN A 490 12.99 13.07 -5.94
N ASP A 491 11.76 12.94 -5.51
CA ASP A 491 10.82 11.99 -6.07
C ASP A 491 9.71 12.67 -6.87
N PHE A 492 9.16 11.93 -7.81
CA PHE A 492 8.12 12.46 -8.66
C PHE A 492 6.88 11.58 -8.64
N TYR A 493 5.82 12.07 -8.00
CA TYR A 493 4.53 11.42 -7.91
C TYR A 493 3.58 12.00 -8.98
N ASP A 494 3.22 11.21 -9.99
CA ASP A 494 2.34 11.62 -11.08
C ASP A 494 1.08 10.75 -11.12
N GLY A 495 0.01 11.32 -10.61
CA GLY A 495 -1.30 10.71 -10.58
C GLY A 495 -2.40 11.58 -11.20
N GLU A 496 -3.62 11.05 -11.16
CA GLU A 496 -4.80 11.73 -11.71
C GLU A 496 -5.90 11.86 -10.65
N VAL A 497 -6.87 10.95 -10.64
CA VAL A 497 -7.98 10.99 -9.69
C VAL A 497 -7.84 9.86 -8.67
N PHE A 498 -7.98 10.20 -7.39
CA PHE A 498 -7.84 9.29 -6.24
C PHE A 498 -6.44 8.71 -6.11
N CYS A 499 -5.49 9.52 -5.66
CA CYS A 499 -4.11 9.12 -5.42
C CYS A 499 -3.47 9.91 -4.28
N GLU A 500 -2.19 9.67 -4.00
CA GLU A 500 -1.36 10.40 -3.05
C GLU A 500 -1.98 10.46 -1.64
N GLY A 501 -1.98 9.29 -0.96
CA GLY A 501 -2.47 9.16 0.40
C GLY A 501 -3.98 9.38 0.55
N THR A 502 -4.77 8.87 -0.39
CA THR A 502 -6.22 9.11 -0.44
C THR A 502 -7.03 7.86 -0.12
N SER A 503 -8.29 8.03 0.27
CA SER A 503 -9.15 6.90 0.61
C SER A 503 -10.63 7.13 0.32
N TYR A 504 -11.35 6.03 0.12
CA TYR A 504 -12.78 6.03 -0.13
C TYR A 504 -13.47 4.88 0.61
N TRP A 505 -14.49 5.16 1.39
CA TRP A 505 -15.38 4.22 2.05
C TRP A 505 -14.74 3.27 3.08
N TYR A 506 -14.76 3.67 4.37
CA TYR A 506 -14.23 2.90 5.51
C TYR A 506 -12.84 2.30 5.27
N SER A 507 -11.91 3.13 4.81
CA SER A 507 -10.54 2.76 4.51
C SER A 507 -9.54 3.81 4.99
N LEU A 508 -8.27 3.45 5.00
CA LEU A 508 -7.15 4.32 5.35
C LEU A 508 -6.12 4.30 4.24
N GLY A 509 -5.91 5.42 3.58
CA GLY A 509 -4.88 5.64 2.58
C GLY A 509 -3.79 6.55 3.13
N MET A 510 -2.53 6.15 2.95
CA MET A 510 -1.37 6.87 3.46
C MET A 510 -0.27 6.97 2.39
N LEU A 511 0.28 8.18 2.24
CA LEU A 511 1.57 8.42 1.62
C LEU A 511 2.45 9.09 2.67
N TRP A 512 3.63 8.56 2.87
CA TRP A 512 4.65 9.15 3.74
C TRP A 512 5.96 9.24 2.98
N ASP A 513 6.49 10.46 2.88
CA ASP A 513 7.79 10.78 2.32
C ASP A 513 8.74 11.26 3.42
N GLY A 514 9.99 10.95 3.30
CA GLY A 514 10.96 11.23 4.32
C GLY A 514 11.82 12.46 4.05
N THR A 515 12.49 12.51 2.92
CA THR A 515 13.39 13.63 2.63
C THR A 515 13.63 13.80 1.14
N GLY A 516 13.53 15.00 0.64
CA GLY A 516 13.80 15.25 -0.77
C GLY A 516 13.51 16.65 -1.25
N TYR A 517 13.39 16.80 -2.53
CA TYR A 517 12.74 17.91 -3.22
C TYR A 517 11.70 17.27 -4.14
N ASP A 518 10.49 17.13 -3.62
CA ASP A 518 9.53 16.20 -4.17
C ASP A 518 8.42 16.92 -4.96
N HIS A 519 7.90 16.20 -5.93
CA HIS A 519 6.87 16.74 -6.81
C HIS A 519 5.61 15.86 -6.80
N TYR A 520 4.56 16.36 -6.20
CA TYR A 520 3.24 15.72 -6.14
C TYR A 520 2.32 16.35 -7.17
N THR A 521 1.91 15.58 -8.16
CA THR A 521 1.08 16.09 -9.29
C THR A 521 -0.14 15.22 -9.52
N ALA A 522 -1.34 15.80 -9.39
CA ALA A 522 -2.58 15.07 -9.59
C ALA A 522 -3.73 15.91 -10.15
N ALA A 523 -4.92 15.30 -10.28
CA ALA A 523 -6.14 15.99 -10.74
C ALA A 523 -7.05 16.39 -9.58
N GLN A 524 -7.69 15.43 -8.90
CA GLN A 524 -8.71 15.69 -7.87
C GLN A 524 -8.81 14.55 -6.86
N TYR A 525 -9.25 14.85 -5.65
CA TYR A 525 -9.33 13.89 -4.54
C TYR A 525 -7.99 13.23 -4.30
N THR A 526 -7.02 14.04 -3.89
CA THR A 526 -5.62 13.65 -3.80
C THR A 526 -4.93 14.43 -2.69
N GLN A 527 -3.67 14.10 -2.41
CA GLN A 527 -2.82 14.79 -1.43
C GLN A 527 -3.48 14.81 -0.05
N GLY A 528 -3.66 13.61 0.53
CA GLY A 528 -4.24 13.44 1.85
C GLY A 528 -5.75 13.64 1.89
N ALA A 529 -6.51 13.06 0.94
CA ALA A 529 -7.96 13.25 0.86
C ALA A 529 -8.75 12.05 1.40
N GLY A 530 -9.70 12.30 2.30
CA GLY A 530 -10.67 11.33 2.78
C GLY A 530 -12.06 11.54 2.20
N ILE A 531 -12.70 10.46 1.69
CA ILE A 531 -14.01 10.55 1.05
C ILE A 531 -14.96 9.45 1.56
N HIS A 532 -16.13 9.83 2.10
CA HIS A 532 -17.17 8.91 2.56
C HIS A 532 -16.73 7.94 3.66
N LEU A 533 -16.64 8.44 4.91
CA LEU A 533 -16.30 7.63 6.08
C LEU A 533 -14.90 6.99 6.00
N SER A 534 -13.94 7.69 5.46
CA SER A 534 -12.58 7.19 5.29
C SER A 534 -11.53 8.19 5.74
N ILE A 535 -10.27 7.82 5.66
CA ILE A 535 -9.15 8.59 6.17
C ILE A 535 -8.06 8.62 5.10
N GLY A 536 -7.69 9.81 4.62
CA GLY A 536 -6.58 10.03 3.71
C GLY A 536 -5.50 10.90 4.36
N VAL A 537 -4.23 10.50 4.22
CA VAL A 537 -3.10 11.20 4.84
C VAL A 537 -1.92 11.25 3.89
N LEU A 538 -1.35 12.44 3.70
CA LEU A 538 -0.03 12.65 3.13
C LEU A 538 0.83 13.35 4.17
N ILE A 539 2.03 12.83 4.42
CA ILE A 539 3.04 13.45 5.27
C ILE A 539 4.34 13.53 4.50
N ASP A 540 4.93 14.72 4.48
CA ASP A 540 6.29 14.99 4.05
C ASP A 540 7.11 15.49 5.25
N GLU A 541 8.32 14.96 5.43
CA GLU A 541 9.10 15.27 6.62
C GLU A 541 10.16 16.34 6.39
N GLU A 542 10.71 16.46 5.18
CA GLU A 542 11.79 17.45 4.92
C GLU A 542 12.06 17.63 3.43
N GLY A 543 11.82 18.81 2.89
CA GLY A 543 12.11 19.10 1.48
C GLY A 543 11.95 20.58 1.13
N CYS A 544 11.93 20.88 -0.14
CA CYS A 544 11.30 22.07 -0.69
C CYS A 544 10.42 21.60 -1.84
N ASP A 545 9.17 21.37 -1.54
CA ASP A 545 8.32 20.48 -2.28
C ASP A 545 7.25 21.18 -3.11
N SER A 546 6.64 20.47 -4.01
CA SER A 546 5.65 21.03 -4.91
C SER A 546 4.39 20.19 -4.95
N TYR A 547 3.34 20.68 -4.34
CA TYR A 547 2.02 20.06 -4.28
C TYR A 547 1.09 20.69 -5.33
N MET A 548 0.86 20.03 -6.43
CA MET A 548 0.12 20.57 -7.57
C MET A 548 -1.11 19.74 -7.93
N THR A 549 -2.29 20.36 -7.89
CA THR A 549 -3.50 19.72 -8.42
C THR A 549 -4.21 20.61 -9.44
N ARG A 550 -4.60 19.99 -10.54
CA ARG A 550 -5.29 20.72 -11.65
C ARG A 550 -6.70 21.15 -11.26
N LEU A 551 -7.34 20.35 -10.45
CA LEU A 551 -8.71 20.54 -9.99
C LEU A 551 -8.74 20.50 -8.45
N GLY A 552 -9.89 20.73 -7.87
CA GLY A 552 -10.15 20.56 -6.44
C GLY A 552 -11.42 19.73 -6.24
N PRO A 553 -11.68 19.25 -5.01
CA PRO A 553 -10.94 19.49 -3.79
C PRO A 553 -9.74 18.54 -3.61
N ALA A 554 -8.70 19.01 -2.90
CA ALA A 554 -7.44 18.33 -2.66
C ALA A 554 -6.68 18.91 -1.44
N GLN A 555 -5.46 18.46 -1.15
CA GLN A 555 -4.53 19.02 -0.17
C GLN A 555 -5.13 19.08 1.25
N GLY A 556 -5.18 17.90 1.91
CA GLY A 556 -5.78 17.77 3.23
C GLY A 556 -7.30 17.98 3.21
N GLN A 557 -8.01 17.28 2.32
CA GLN A 557 -9.45 17.47 2.11
C GLN A 557 -10.27 16.36 2.78
N GLY A 558 -11.34 16.74 3.49
CA GLY A 558 -12.34 15.80 4.00
C GLY A 558 -13.71 15.99 3.32
N HIS A 559 -14.38 14.87 2.95
CA HIS A 559 -15.69 14.90 2.32
C HIS A 559 -16.61 13.77 2.80
N ASP A 560 -17.77 14.11 3.36
CA ASP A 560 -18.79 13.17 3.86
C ASP A 560 -18.29 12.23 4.97
N PHE A 561 -18.21 12.75 6.21
CA PHE A 561 -17.82 11.98 7.42
C PHE A 561 -16.41 11.38 7.36
N SER A 562 -15.47 12.10 6.82
CA SER A 562 -14.11 11.64 6.60
C SER A 562 -13.06 12.53 7.25
N VAL A 563 -11.85 12.00 7.30
CA VAL A 563 -10.65 12.74 7.71
C VAL A 563 -9.75 12.90 6.50
N GLY A 564 -9.27 14.12 6.24
CA GLY A 564 -8.21 14.39 5.28
C GLY A 564 -7.09 15.16 5.95
N ALA A 565 -5.84 14.75 5.74
CA ALA A 565 -4.69 15.44 6.30
C ALA A 565 -3.54 15.51 5.28
N LEU A 566 -2.99 16.70 5.11
CA LEU A 566 -1.68 16.95 4.52
C LEU A 566 -0.84 17.62 5.59
N VAL A 567 0.32 17.05 5.86
CA VAL A 567 1.28 17.59 6.84
C VAL A 567 2.62 17.72 6.15
N ASP A 568 3.16 18.93 6.13
CA ASP A 568 4.52 19.23 5.76
C ASP A 568 5.29 19.64 7.00
N ARG A 569 6.50 19.17 7.15
CA ARG A 569 7.29 19.43 8.35
C ARG A 569 8.31 20.53 8.16
N LYS A 570 8.89 20.63 6.96
CA LYS A 570 9.97 21.57 6.72
C LYS A 570 10.22 21.78 5.24
N GLY A 571 10.31 23.02 4.84
CA GLY A 571 10.76 23.36 3.50
C GLY A 571 10.33 24.74 3.08
N ASP A 572 10.77 25.20 1.92
CA ASP A 572 10.18 26.37 1.26
C ASP A 572 9.29 25.83 0.14
N ASP A 573 7.98 25.66 0.39
CA ASP A 573 7.11 24.82 -0.41
C ASP A 573 6.14 25.55 -1.34
N TYR A 574 5.66 24.82 -2.34
CA TYR A 574 4.72 25.36 -3.30
C TYR A 574 3.42 24.58 -3.37
N TYR A 575 2.34 25.15 -2.89
CA TYR A 575 1.00 24.57 -2.91
C TYR A 575 0.12 25.21 -3.97
N CYS A 576 -0.40 24.42 -4.90
CA CYS A 576 -1.30 24.91 -5.95
C CYS A 576 -2.49 23.97 -6.16
N CYS A 577 -3.70 24.50 -5.96
CA CYS A 577 -4.92 23.76 -6.25
C CYS A 577 -6.05 24.65 -6.76
N SER A 578 -7.08 24.06 -7.35
CA SER A 578 -8.29 24.82 -7.72
C SER A 578 -9.17 25.12 -6.52
N GLY A 579 -9.26 24.20 -5.56
CA GLY A 579 -9.93 24.37 -4.28
C GLY A 579 -9.43 23.28 -3.32
N GLY A 580 -9.06 23.65 -2.10
CA GLY A 580 -8.42 22.73 -1.16
C GLY A 580 -7.68 23.45 -0.05
N GLN A 581 -6.55 22.89 0.40
CA GLN A 581 -5.72 23.40 1.48
C GLN A 581 -6.49 23.41 2.81
N GLY A 582 -6.72 22.19 3.36
CA GLY A 582 -7.43 22.01 4.62
C GLY A 582 -8.93 22.26 4.52
N ILE A 583 -9.60 21.75 3.48
CA ILE A 583 -11.02 22.01 3.22
C ILE A 583 -11.94 20.92 3.78
N GLY A 584 -12.89 21.30 4.65
CA GLY A 584 -13.88 20.39 5.24
C GLY A 584 -15.25 20.48 4.59
N LEU A 585 -15.68 19.40 3.94
CA LEU A 585 -16.97 19.34 3.24
C LEU A 585 -17.90 18.33 3.89
N THR A 586 -19.14 18.73 4.21
CA THR A 586 -20.21 17.84 4.66
C THR A 586 -19.82 16.93 5.82
N ASN A 587 -19.72 17.46 7.02
CA ASN A 587 -19.36 16.73 8.26
C ASN A 587 -18.04 15.93 8.10
N SER A 588 -16.97 16.64 7.88
CA SER A 588 -15.62 16.08 7.78
C SER A 588 -14.67 16.84 8.69
N ALA A 589 -13.51 16.26 8.96
CA ALA A 589 -12.37 16.90 9.59
C ALA A 589 -11.21 16.95 8.58
N ALA A 590 -10.74 18.14 8.28
CA ALA A 590 -9.75 18.38 7.24
C ALA A 590 -8.64 19.28 7.75
N PHE A 591 -7.38 18.91 7.43
CA PHE A 591 -6.20 19.59 7.94
C PHE A 591 -5.18 19.77 6.81
N LEU A 592 -4.69 20.99 6.63
CA LEU A 592 -3.36 21.25 6.08
C LEU A 592 -2.54 21.85 7.21
N ILE A 593 -1.41 21.24 7.50
CA ILE A 593 -0.48 21.69 8.54
C ILE A 593 0.88 21.81 7.89
N ASP A 594 1.42 23.01 7.86
CA ASP A 594 2.77 23.36 7.47
C ASP A 594 3.52 23.84 8.71
N GLU A 595 4.68 23.26 8.98
CA GLU A 595 5.35 23.51 10.25
C GLU A 595 6.55 24.45 10.17
N ASP A 596 7.22 24.56 9.01
CA ASP A 596 8.42 25.42 8.89
C ASP A 596 8.81 25.68 7.43
N GLY A 597 8.73 26.93 6.95
CA GLY A 597 9.12 27.26 5.58
C GLY A 597 8.85 28.72 5.20
N ASN A 598 9.21 29.09 3.96
CA ASN A 598 8.73 30.34 3.34
C ASN A 598 7.89 29.97 2.11
N ASP A 599 6.63 29.79 2.32
CA ASP A 599 5.78 28.99 1.44
C ASP A 599 4.98 29.82 0.44
N CYS A 600 4.49 29.13 -0.58
CA CYS A 600 3.70 29.78 -1.61
C CYS A 600 2.37 29.06 -1.83
N TYR A 601 1.29 29.62 -1.32
CA TYR A 601 -0.05 29.08 -1.40
C TYR A 601 -0.87 29.70 -2.53
N VAL A 602 -1.24 28.88 -3.50
CA VAL A 602 -2.05 29.29 -4.66
C VAL A 602 -3.35 28.51 -4.71
N THR A 603 -4.49 29.20 -4.61
CA THR A 603 -5.80 28.62 -4.91
C THR A 603 -6.56 29.46 -5.90
N GLN A 604 -7.28 28.80 -6.81
CA GLN A 604 -8.10 29.49 -7.82
C GLN A 604 -9.54 29.71 -7.36
N ASP A 605 -10.04 28.89 -6.43
CA ASP A 605 -11.38 29.02 -5.87
C ASP A 605 -11.36 29.82 -4.56
N SER A 606 -11.89 31.04 -4.61
CA SER A 606 -12.00 31.89 -3.44
C SER A 606 -13.09 31.45 -2.44
N LEU A 607 -13.98 30.55 -2.81
CA LEU A 607 -15.04 30.04 -1.93
C LEU A 607 -14.60 28.80 -1.16
N LEU A 608 -13.79 27.96 -1.79
CA LEU A 608 -13.38 26.66 -1.28
C LEU A 608 -11.85 26.57 -1.20
N GLY A 609 -11.22 27.36 -0.32
CA GLY A 609 -9.77 27.35 -0.14
C GLY A 609 -9.38 27.61 1.30
N GLN A 610 -8.18 27.21 1.67
CA GLN A 610 -7.44 27.55 2.89
C GLN A 610 -8.26 27.53 4.18
N GLY A 611 -8.43 26.35 4.76
CA GLY A 611 -9.18 26.16 5.98
C GLY A 611 -10.69 26.39 5.86
N SER A 612 -11.24 26.42 4.67
CA SER A 612 -12.67 26.67 4.50
C SER A 612 -13.53 25.43 4.76
N SER A 613 -14.83 25.66 4.97
CA SER A 613 -15.79 24.59 5.14
C SER A 613 -17.17 24.94 4.57
N ASN A 614 -17.99 23.92 4.37
CA ASN A 614 -19.36 24.13 3.94
C ASN A 614 -20.40 23.52 4.92
N TRP A 615 -21.65 23.90 4.69
CA TRP A 615 -22.81 23.22 5.22
C TRP A 615 -23.60 22.57 4.09
N ALA A 616 -23.59 21.25 4.02
CA ALA A 616 -24.32 20.53 2.97
C ALA A 616 -24.96 19.26 3.55
N ARG A 617 -26.05 18.80 2.93
CA ARG A 617 -26.77 17.58 3.31
C ARG A 617 -27.23 17.55 4.77
N GLY A 618 -27.33 18.72 5.44
CA GLY A 618 -27.71 18.85 6.85
C GLY A 618 -26.54 18.79 7.84
N PHE A 619 -25.31 18.90 7.39
CA PHE A 619 -24.10 18.82 8.20
C PHE A 619 -23.08 19.90 7.82
N GLY A 620 -22.33 20.37 8.83
CA GLY A 620 -21.17 21.25 8.64
C GLY A 620 -19.87 20.46 8.62
N GLY A 621 -18.95 20.83 7.73
CA GLY A 621 -17.58 20.33 7.75
C GLY A 621 -16.69 21.22 8.64
N MET A 622 -15.57 20.68 9.11
CA MET A 622 -14.49 21.41 9.76
C MET A 622 -13.27 21.42 8.82
N GLY A 623 -12.77 22.60 8.50
CA GLY A 623 -11.56 22.81 7.71
C GLY A 623 -10.54 23.60 8.51
N LEU A 624 -9.31 23.15 8.55
CA LEU A 624 -8.20 23.83 9.20
C LEU A 624 -7.01 23.98 8.26
N PHE A 625 -6.52 25.21 8.16
CA PHE A 625 -5.26 25.56 7.55
C PHE A 625 -4.36 26.10 8.67
N VAL A 626 -3.19 25.52 8.82
CA VAL A 626 -2.22 25.90 9.86
C VAL A 626 -0.87 26.03 9.19
N ASP A 627 -0.29 27.22 9.29
CA ASP A 627 1.05 27.54 8.89
C ASP A 627 1.76 28.13 10.13
N LEU A 628 2.93 27.62 10.47
CA LEU A 628 3.55 27.88 11.78
C LEU A 628 4.84 28.68 11.71
N ALA A 629 5.44 28.86 10.57
CA ALA A 629 6.70 29.60 10.48
C ALA A 629 6.96 30.15 9.08
N GLY A 630 7.75 31.20 9.00
CA GLY A 630 8.24 31.69 7.72
C GLY A 630 7.75 33.06 7.31
N THR A 631 7.89 33.33 6.03
CA THR A 631 7.37 34.53 5.37
C THR A 631 6.69 34.11 4.07
N ASP A 632 5.36 34.04 4.09
CA ASP A 632 4.59 33.29 3.15
C ASP A 632 3.91 34.14 2.08
N LYS A 633 3.62 33.52 0.96
CA LYS A 633 3.01 34.17 -0.20
C LYS A 633 1.68 33.57 -0.52
N TYR A 634 0.64 34.39 -0.48
CA TYR A 634 -0.72 33.99 -0.80
C TYR A 634 -1.19 34.60 -2.12
N SER A 635 -1.86 33.84 -2.96
CA SER A 635 -2.42 34.40 -4.19
C SER A 635 -3.50 35.45 -3.88
N GLN A 636 -3.67 36.46 -4.74
CA GLN A 636 -4.59 37.58 -4.53
C GLN A 636 -6.09 37.20 -4.38
N ARG A 637 -6.44 35.94 -4.68
CA ARG A 637 -7.81 35.44 -4.56
C ARG A 637 -8.07 34.75 -3.23
N ASN A 638 -7.04 34.58 -2.41
CA ASN A 638 -7.13 33.87 -1.14
C ASN A 638 -7.73 34.73 -0.03
N VAL A 639 -8.27 34.09 0.97
CA VAL A 639 -8.66 34.69 2.24
C VAL A 639 -7.46 34.80 3.16
N ALA A 640 -6.56 33.81 3.07
CA ALA A 640 -5.32 33.75 3.85
C ALA A 640 -4.38 34.91 3.52
N THR A 641 -3.72 35.42 4.53
CA THR A 641 -2.66 36.42 4.45
C THR A 641 -1.64 36.14 5.52
N GLU A 642 -0.42 36.54 5.26
CA GLU A 642 0.72 36.51 6.18
C GLU A 642 0.35 37.03 7.59
N ARG A 643 0.71 36.27 8.63
CA ARG A 643 0.51 36.58 10.06
C ARG A 643 -0.93 36.93 10.43
N ALA A 644 -1.84 36.08 9.97
CA ALA A 644 -3.26 36.32 10.15
C ALA A 644 -4.01 35.09 10.69
N PHE A 645 -5.10 35.37 11.35
CA PHE A 645 -6.13 34.42 11.67
C PHE A 645 -7.41 34.72 10.89
N TRP A 646 -8.06 33.72 10.30
CA TRP A 646 -9.32 33.91 9.59
C TRP A 646 -10.29 32.78 9.84
N THR A 647 -11.56 33.05 9.59
CA THR A 647 -12.62 32.05 9.60
C THR A 647 -13.38 32.07 8.30
N LYS A 648 -13.76 30.91 7.77
CA LYS A 648 -14.46 30.81 6.50
C LYS A 648 -15.39 29.60 6.38
N GLY A 649 -16.63 29.87 6.03
CA GLY A 649 -17.65 28.84 5.96
C GLY A 649 -18.25 28.51 7.31
N THR A 650 -18.72 27.26 7.52
CA THR A 650 -19.47 26.92 8.71
C THR A 650 -18.56 26.72 9.93
N TYR A 651 -17.53 25.92 9.81
CA TYR A 651 -16.54 25.63 10.88
C TYR A 651 -15.13 25.58 10.28
N GLY A 652 -14.84 26.50 9.39
CA GLY A 652 -13.54 26.64 8.77
C GLY A 652 -12.73 27.74 9.42
N SER A 653 -11.44 27.50 9.64
CA SER A 653 -10.49 28.47 10.11
C SER A 653 -9.10 28.24 9.56
N GLY A 654 -8.31 29.31 9.54
CA GLY A 654 -6.91 29.24 9.18
C GLY A 654 -6.09 30.17 10.06
N LEU A 655 -4.86 29.81 10.23
CA LEU A 655 -3.87 30.51 11.02
C LEU A 655 -2.54 30.48 10.26
N ASP A 656 -1.95 31.64 10.12
CA ASP A 656 -0.59 31.82 9.68
C ASP A 656 0.15 32.59 10.81
N TYR A 657 1.23 32.02 11.28
CA TYR A 657 1.88 32.49 12.48
C TYR A 657 3.39 32.22 12.49
N ASP A 658 4.19 33.25 12.87
CA ASP A 658 5.61 33.03 13.13
C ASP A 658 5.81 32.11 14.34
N ARG A 659 6.57 31.03 14.17
CA ARG A 659 6.85 30.05 15.23
C ARG A 659 7.49 30.76 16.44
N PRO A 660 6.83 30.80 17.61
CA PRO A 660 7.40 31.44 18.77
C PRO A 660 8.61 30.67 19.31
N ALA A 661 9.61 31.37 19.81
CA ALA A 661 10.84 30.75 20.36
C ALA A 661 10.57 29.86 21.60
N SER A 662 9.36 29.92 22.19
CA SER A 662 8.92 29.01 23.26
C SER A 662 7.40 28.89 23.29
N VAL A 663 6.91 27.68 23.59
CA VAL A 663 5.49 27.33 23.72
C VAL A 663 4.76 28.12 24.83
N GLU A 664 5.50 28.72 25.78
CA GLU A 664 4.92 29.41 26.94
C GLU A 664 4.26 30.75 26.60
N ASN A 665 4.47 31.29 25.40
CA ASN A 665 4.01 32.63 24.98
C ASN A 665 3.06 32.59 23.76
N PHE A 666 2.44 31.47 23.46
CA PHE A 666 1.49 31.38 22.37
C PHE A 666 0.14 32.06 22.81
N GLU A 667 0.03 33.34 22.60
CA GLU A 667 -1.23 34.02 22.47
C GLU A 667 -1.36 34.47 21.00
N PRO A 668 -2.29 33.89 20.22
CA PRO A 668 -2.50 34.38 18.86
C PRO A 668 -2.91 35.85 18.92
N ASP A 669 -2.14 36.71 18.26
CA ASP A 669 -2.48 38.13 18.12
C ASP A 669 -3.64 38.24 17.13
N VAL A 670 -4.83 37.86 17.61
CA VAL A 670 -6.02 37.76 16.79
C VAL A 670 -6.55 39.19 16.55
N ASP A 671 -6.20 39.74 15.41
CA ASP A 671 -6.91 40.93 14.93
C ASP A 671 -8.34 40.51 14.48
N THR A 672 -9.24 40.49 15.42
CA THR A 672 -10.66 40.26 15.17
C THR A 672 -11.36 41.34 14.35
N SER A 673 -10.63 42.39 13.92
CA SER A 673 -11.21 43.49 13.15
C SER A 673 -11.48 43.19 11.68
N THR A 674 -10.90 42.11 11.13
CA THR A 674 -11.07 41.70 9.73
C THR A 674 -12.10 40.57 9.54
N ALA A 675 -12.66 40.02 10.60
CA ALA A 675 -13.72 39.00 10.52
C ALA A 675 -15.01 39.64 9.94
N SER A 676 -15.21 39.52 8.64
CA SER A 676 -16.49 39.83 8.05
C SER A 676 -17.50 38.78 8.51
N LEU A 677 -18.42 39.21 9.34
CA LEU A 677 -19.59 38.47 9.75
C LEU A 677 -20.50 38.20 8.54
N ASP A 678 -20.24 37.16 7.80
CA ASP A 678 -21.24 36.57 6.94
C ASP A 678 -22.15 35.67 7.79
N THR A 679 -23.28 36.28 8.14
CA THR A 679 -24.49 35.69 8.75
C THR A 679 -24.29 34.44 9.60
N VAL A 680 -24.12 34.66 10.90
CA VAL A 680 -24.27 33.67 11.94
C VAL A 680 -25.72 33.16 11.93
N ILE A 681 -25.93 31.97 11.38
CA ILE A 681 -27.07 31.16 11.76
C ILE A 681 -26.72 30.51 13.08
N THR A 682 -27.17 31.11 14.17
CA THR A 682 -27.07 30.54 15.52
C THR A 682 -27.97 29.29 15.60
N ALA A 683 -27.44 28.13 15.23
CA ALA A 683 -27.96 26.87 15.74
C ALA A 683 -27.22 26.56 17.05
N PRO A 684 -27.87 26.04 18.08
CA PRO A 684 -27.18 25.65 19.30
C PRO A 684 -26.16 24.56 18.99
N VAL A 685 -24.95 24.77 19.49
CA VAL A 685 -23.80 23.85 19.33
C VAL A 685 -24.05 22.63 20.21
N GLU A 686 -24.90 21.76 19.77
CA GLU A 686 -24.85 20.34 20.17
C GLU A 686 -23.89 19.66 19.19
N SER A 687 -22.93 18.90 19.69
CA SER A 687 -21.79 18.32 18.98
C SER A 687 -22.12 17.94 17.54
N ILE A 688 -21.56 18.66 16.59
CA ILE A 688 -21.86 18.56 15.16
C ILE A 688 -21.57 17.17 14.63
N PHE A 689 -20.62 16.51 15.26
CA PHE A 689 -20.19 15.17 14.90
C PHE A 689 -20.92 14.05 15.66
N LYS A 690 -21.42 14.33 16.88
CA LYS A 690 -22.08 13.33 17.73
C LYS A 690 -23.60 13.40 17.70
N THR A 691 -24.19 14.55 17.41
CA THR A 691 -25.63 14.75 17.35
C THR A 691 -26.26 14.66 15.98
N ALA A 692 -25.50 14.44 14.95
CA ALA A 692 -26.02 14.00 13.65
C ALA A 692 -26.76 12.66 13.76
N SER A 693 -27.11 12.30 14.99
CA SER A 693 -27.96 11.19 15.33
C SER A 693 -29.19 11.15 14.45
N MET A 694 -29.46 9.99 13.95
CA MET A 694 -30.75 9.57 13.39
C MET A 694 -31.28 10.30 12.16
N TRP A 695 -30.53 11.22 11.56
CA TRP A 695 -31.00 11.89 10.40
C TRP A 695 -30.79 11.07 9.13
N ARG A 696 -31.74 10.11 8.95
CA ARG A 696 -32.21 9.75 7.59
C ARG A 696 -31.15 9.24 6.61
N VAL A 697 -30.24 8.47 7.08
CA VAL A 697 -29.40 7.62 6.22
C VAL A 697 -30.26 6.73 5.31
N GLY A 698 -31.41 6.30 5.79
CA GLY A 698 -32.37 5.59 4.96
C GLY A 698 -32.82 6.33 3.68
N ASN A 699 -32.65 7.64 3.62
CA ASN A 699 -32.95 8.43 2.41
C ASN A 699 -31.70 8.72 1.56
N ILE A 700 -30.50 8.64 2.12
CA ILE A 700 -29.25 8.77 1.35
C ILE A 700 -28.93 7.44 0.67
N VAL A 701 -29.07 6.34 1.38
CA VAL A 701 -28.86 4.98 0.83
C VAL A 701 -29.88 4.61 -0.25
N LYS A 702 -31.08 5.25 -0.25
CA LYS A 702 -32.10 5.02 -1.30
C LYS A 702 -31.96 5.93 -2.55
N LYS A 703 -31.02 6.87 -2.55
CA LYS A 703 -30.84 7.82 -3.65
C LYS A 703 -29.48 7.72 -4.36
N VAL A 704 -28.68 6.74 -4.00
CA VAL A 704 -27.42 6.46 -4.71
C VAL A 704 -27.51 5.11 -5.38
#